data_a2c958ae0f7507f263397085ec9e6a58
#
_entry.id   a2c958ae0f7507f263397085ec9e6a58
#
_cell.length_a   1.000
_cell.length_b   1.000
_cell.length_c   1.000
_cell.angle_alpha   90.00
_cell.angle_beta   90.00
_cell.angle_gamma   90.00
#
_symmetry.space_group_name_H-M   'P 1'
#
loop_
_entity.id
_entity.type
_entity.pdbx_description
1 polymer ?
#
loop_
_entity_poly.entity_id
_entity_poly.type
_entity_poly.pdbx_seq_one_letter_code
_entity_poly.pdbx_strand_id
1 'polypeptide(L)'
;MEKVIIIGGVAGGASAAARLRRLREDLEITVLERGPFVSFANCGLPYYIGRVIKEERRLKLMTPRRFLNRFNIDVKIDHEVKGIDKTNKKVSVLDLKNEKTLELKYDYLILSPGATPIVPPFEGIDEVPVFTIRNIPDSNNIMQHIENNKIKHATIIGGGFIGLEMAENLRKRGVKVKIVEMLDQVMPALDKEIAQFIHQELLLNGVCLQLEDPVESFNADNKGGFYVVPRSGEKIKTDMIILAIGVRPENHLAKEAGLEIGPKGHIIVDEQMRTSDPSIFAVGDAIQVKNYITKQSTGVPLAGPANKQGRIVADVIAGRNSKYKGVLGASVVKVFDLTVASVGLSEKELKQTDMEYEKVYVHPNNHAGYYPGAEPITLKLIFEKPSGRILGAQAVGGSGTEKRIDVISTAMKFNGTVFDLEEIELTYAPPYGSAKDAVNMVGFVASNVLRGDMPIWHWHDVDKIKGDNGYLIDVRTPGEFQVGTIEGAVNINDLELRKRLDEVPKDKNIYLLCEVGFRAYLASRILTQKGYNVKNLTGGYKLFKTAKATTEELAAECGTSQEIIEEFVEKKRKITDNYIEVDASGLACPGPLNALIKSLETLPESKQLKIYATDPGFKASVEAYAELNEAVKLLSLGKEEGKLVAKLQKGKSTPKEIEAPVKLEKKTRKQLRVQGAPAL
;
A
#
# COMPACT_ATOMS: atom_id res chain seq x y z
N MET A 1 23.21 -31.59 28.30
CA MET A 1 22.07 -30.91 27.58
C MET A 1 22.69 -29.77 26.81
N GLU A 2 22.53 -29.76 25.49
CA GLU A 2 23.04 -28.67 24.66
C GLU A 2 22.23 -27.40 24.93
N LYS A 3 22.91 -26.25 24.92
CA LYS A 3 22.35 -24.94 25.26
C LYS A 3 22.15 -24.10 24.02
N VAL A 4 20.95 -23.59 23.83
CA VAL A 4 20.62 -22.66 22.75
C VAL A 4 20.22 -21.33 23.34
N ILE A 5 20.96 -20.29 23.01
CA ILE A 5 20.62 -18.91 23.36
C ILE A 5 20.07 -18.21 22.13
N ILE A 6 18.96 -17.49 22.29
CA ILE A 6 18.31 -16.71 21.24
C ILE A 6 18.24 -15.25 21.68
N ILE A 7 18.87 -14.36 20.93
CA ILE A 7 18.89 -12.92 21.19
C ILE A 7 17.80 -12.25 20.36
N GLY A 8 16.77 -11.72 21.02
CA GLY A 8 15.58 -11.14 20.42
C GLY A 8 14.42 -12.15 20.31
N GLY A 9 13.33 -11.83 20.95
CA GLY A 9 12.18 -12.73 21.16
C GLY A 9 10.93 -12.40 20.35
N VAL A 10 11.05 -11.75 19.16
CA VAL A 10 9.88 -11.41 18.33
C VAL A 10 9.77 -12.39 17.16
N ALA A 11 9.60 -11.96 15.93
CA ALA A 11 9.21 -12.82 14.80
C ALA A 11 10.17 -14.01 14.57
N GLY A 12 11.43 -13.73 14.23
CA GLY A 12 12.41 -14.78 13.92
C GLY A 12 12.79 -15.62 15.13
N GLY A 13 13.15 -14.96 16.24
CA GLY A 13 13.61 -15.65 17.45
C GLY A 13 12.53 -16.47 18.13
N ALA A 14 11.31 -15.93 18.29
CA ALA A 14 10.18 -16.67 18.87
C ALA A 14 9.80 -17.88 18.01
N SER A 15 9.83 -17.74 16.68
CA SER A 15 9.57 -18.83 15.73
C SER A 15 10.63 -19.92 15.81
N ALA A 16 11.92 -19.53 15.91
CA ALA A 16 13.03 -20.46 16.09
C ALA A 16 12.90 -21.22 17.40
N ALA A 17 12.70 -20.53 18.52
CA ALA A 17 12.53 -21.12 19.84
C ALA A 17 11.42 -22.16 19.88
N ALA A 18 10.21 -21.76 19.47
CA ALA A 18 9.05 -22.63 19.51
C ALA A 18 9.16 -23.82 18.52
N ARG A 19 9.81 -23.64 17.36
CA ARG A 19 10.04 -24.73 16.41
C ARG A 19 11.08 -25.69 16.92
N LEU A 20 12.19 -25.17 17.45
CA LEU A 20 13.31 -25.96 17.93
C LEU A 20 12.87 -26.90 19.08
N ARG A 21 12.09 -26.41 20.05
CA ARG A 21 11.54 -27.23 21.11
C ARG A 21 10.70 -28.40 20.58
N ARG A 22 9.87 -28.16 19.56
CA ARG A 22 9.08 -29.22 18.92
C ARG A 22 9.90 -30.27 18.18
N LEU A 23 11.18 -29.98 17.90
CA LEU A 23 12.11 -30.92 17.25
C LEU A 23 13.03 -31.62 18.23
N ARG A 24 13.44 -30.93 19.30
CA ARG A 24 14.45 -31.33 20.27
C ARG A 24 14.00 -30.97 21.68
N GLU A 25 13.39 -31.94 22.39
CA GLU A 25 12.95 -31.75 23.78
C GLU A 25 14.12 -31.75 24.78
N ASP A 26 15.26 -32.31 24.39
CA ASP A 26 16.49 -32.43 25.15
C ASP A 26 17.34 -31.16 25.22
N LEU A 27 16.98 -30.06 24.58
CA LEU A 27 17.73 -28.81 24.58
C LEU A 27 17.36 -27.90 25.76
N GLU A 28 18.35 -27.16 26.29
CA GLU A 28 18.11 -26.00 27.15
C GLU A 28 17.96 -24.75 26.26
N ILE A 29 16.79 -24.18 26.18
CA ILE A 29 16.51 -23.02 25.29
C ILE A 29 16.24 -21.79 26.15
N THR A 30 17.07 -20.75 25.99
CA THR A 30 16.90 -19.45 26.64
C THR A 30 16.73 -18.35 25.60
N VAL A 31 15.68 -17.55 25.74
CA VAL A 31 15.45 -16.34 24.92
C VAL A 31 15.76 -15.10 25.75
N LEU A 32 16.63 -14.24 25.23
CA LEU A 32 16.98 -12.96 25.84
C LEU A 32 16.34 -11.82 25.05
N GLU A 33 15.49 -11.05 25.72
CA GLU A 33 14.80 -9.90 25.14
C GLU A 33 15.10 -8.66 25.99
N ARG A 34 15.64 -7.60 25.35
CA ARG A 34 15.98 -6.36 26.07
C ARG A 34 14.74 -5.56 26.47
N GLY A 35 13.65 -5.69 25.73
CA GLY A 35 12.41 -5.01 26.03
C GLY A 35 11.53 -5.76 27.04
N PRO A 36 10.47 -5.11 27.55
CA PRO A 36 9.55 -5.69 28.52
C PRO A 36 8.56 -6.69 27.91
N PHE A 37 8.58 -6.88 26.60
CA PHE A 37 7.62 -7.74 25.89
C PHE A 37 8.31 -8.66 24.89
N VAL A 38 7.91 -9.92 24.89
CA VAL A 38 8.32 -10.93 23.92
C VAL A 38 7.14 -11.29 23.01
N SER A 39 7.42 -11.72 21.79
CA SER A 39 6.42 -12.24 20.85
C SER A 39 5.17 -11.33 20.72
N PHE A 40 5.39 -10.11 20.35
CA PHE A 40 4.32 -9.14 20.13
C PHE A 40 4.15 -8.79 18.64
N ALA A 41 2.99 -8.28 18.29
CA ALA A 41 2.60 -7.92 16.92
C ALA A 41 3.09 -6.51 16.56
N ASN A 42 4.34 -6.38 16.05
CA ASN A 42 4.90 -5.09 15.61
C ASN A 42 4.02 -4.40 14.57
N CYS A 43 3.55 -5.15 13.56
CA CYS A 43 2.68 -4.62 12.52
C CYS A 43 1.29 -4.16 13.04
N GLY A 44 0.95 -4.47 14.30
CA GLY A 44 -0.26 -4.00 14.96
C GLY A 44 -0.13 -2.63 15.63
N LEU A 45 1.09 -2.11 15.77
CA LEU A 45 1.35 -0.89 16.55
C LEU A 45 0.66 0.37 15.98
N PRO A 46 0.72 0.67 14.68
CA PRO A 46 -0.03 1.79 14.11
C PRO A 46 -1.54 1.66 14.32
N TYR A 47 -2.09 0.46 14.16
CA TYR A 47 -3.53 0.18 14.36
C TYR A 47 -3.95 0.26 15.85
N TYR A 48 -3.03 0.00 16.77
CA TYR A 48 -3.25 0.23 18.21
C TYR A 48 -3.27 1.73 18.51
N ILE A 49 -2.34 2.52 17.96
CA ILE A 49 -2.34 3.98 18.08
C ILE A 49 -3.64 4.57 17.51
N GLY A 50 -4.12 4.07 16.37
CA GLY A 50 -5.40 4.45 15.75
C GLY A 50 -6.65 3.93 16.46
N ARG A 51 -6.50 3.18 17.57
CA ARG A 51 -7.60 2.52 18.33
C ARG A 51 -8.44 1.55 17.51
N VAL A 52 -7.93 1.07 16.37
CA VAL A 52 -8.50 -0.07 15.63
C VAL A 52 -8.31 -1.35 16.46
N ILE A 53 -7.09 -1.55 16.97
CA ILE A 53 -6.82 -2.52 18.03
C ILE A 53 -6.99 -1.78 19.37
N LYS A 54 -8.04 -2.09 20.10
CA LYS A 54 -8.44 -1.32 21.29
C LYS A 54 -7.63 -1.65 22.54
N GLU A 55 -7.07 -2.86 22.64
CA GLU A 55 -6.48 -3.38 23.85
C GLU A 55 -5.04 -3.81 23.61
N GLU A 56 -4.09 -3.27 24.38
CA GLU A 56 -2.66 -3.62 24.33
C GLU A 56 -2.42 -5.13 24.44
N ARG A 57 -3.22 -5.82 25.28
CA ARG A 57 -3.07 -7.28 25.47
C ARG A 57 -3.22 -8.09 24.18
N ARG A 58 -3.94 -7.56 23.16
CA ARG A 58 -4.10 -8.22 21.86
C ARG A 58 -2.83 -8.18 21.02
N LEU A 59 -1.92 -7.24 21.30
CA LEU A 59 -0.60 -7.19 20.67
C LEU A 59 0.34 -8.27 21.21
N LYS A 60 0.12 -8.74 22.45
CA LYS A 60 0.98 -9.72 23.13
C LYS A 60 0.56 -11.14 22.75
N LEU A 61 1.24 -11.73 21.75
CA LEU A 61 0.89 -13.07 21.26
C LEU A 61 1.28 -14.15 22.26
N MET A 62 2.47 -14.03 22.87
CA MET A 62 2.97 -14.93 23.90
C MET A 62 3.57 -14.12 25.06
N THR A 63 3.63 -14.73 26.23
CA THR A 63 4.28 -14.20 27.44
C THR A 63 5.38 -15.15 27.89
N PRO A 64 6.37 -14.69 28.70
CA PRO A 64 7.39 -15.60 29.28
C PRO A 64 6.77 -16.82 29.95
N ARG A 65 5.75 -16.64 30.77
CA ARG A 65 5.03 -17.72 31.45
C ARG A 65 4.39 -18.71 30.46
N ARG A 66 3.83 -18.23 29.35
CA ARG A 66 3.26 -19.12 28.32
C ARG A 66 4.35 -19.89 27.56
N PHE A 67 5.51 -19.27 27.29
CA PHE A 67 6.67 -19.95 26.72
C PHE A 67 7.16 -21.06 27.63
N LEU A 68 7.32 -20.79 28.92
CA LEU A 68 7.73 -21.77 29.91
C LEU A 68 6.72 -22.93 30.01
N ASN A 69 5.45 -22.62 30.25
CA ASN A 69 4.43 -23.65 30.50
C ASN A 69 4.11 -24.51 29.27
N ARG A 70 4.18 -23.95 28.07
CA ARG A 70 3.77 -24.65 26.85
C ARG A 70 4.92 -25.30 26.12
N PHE A 71 6.10 -24.69 26.20
CA PHE A 71 7.26 -25.08 25.41
C PHE A 71 8.51 -25.39 26.25
N ASN A 72 8.45 -25.27 27.56
CA ASN A 72 9.63 -25.39 28.43
C ASN A 72 10.81 -24.54 27.91
N ILE A 73 10.55 -23.28 27.57
CA ILE A 73 11.52 -22.27 27.09
C ILE A 73 11.64 -21.20 28.16
N ASP A 74 12.87 -20.95 28.63
CA ASP A 74 13.18 -19.85 29.54
C ASP A 74 13.25 -18.53 28.75
N VAL A 75 12.38 -17.58 29.06
CA VAL A 75 12.37 -16.25 28.40
C VAL A 75 12.67 -15.18 29.44
N LYS A 76 13.78 -14.51 29.28
CA LYS A 76 14.23 -13.41 30.10
C LYS A 76 13.98 -12.09 29.37
N ILE A 77 12.93 -11.37 29.78
CA ILE A 77 12.64 -9.99 29.35
C ILE A 77 13.48 -9.01 30.20
N ASP A 78 13.67 -7.79 29.70
CA ASP A 78 14.53 -6.76 30.33
C ASP A 78 15.98 -7.26 30.52
N HIS A 79 16.46 -8.11 29.61
CA HIS A 79 17.81 -8.65 29.60
C HIS A 79 18.51 -8.31 28.29
N GLU A 80 19.49 -7.42 28.37
CA GLU A 80 20.23 -6.94 27.21
C GLU A 80 21.57 -7.66 27.08
N VAL A 81 21.80 -8.30 25.93
CA VAL A 81 23.11 -8.85 25.61
C VAL A 81 24.06 -7.73 25.26
N LYS A 82 25.19 -7.65 25.98
CA LYS A 82 26.24 -6.62 25.82
C LYS A 82 27.42 -7.08 24.99
N GLY A 83 27.65 -8.40 24.89
CA GLY A 83 28.79 -8.92 24.14
C GLY A 83 28.69 -10.43 23.90
N ILE A 84 29.40 -10.89 22.88
CA ILE A 84 29.52 -12.29 22.48
C ILE A 84 30.99 -12.69 22.46
N ASP A 85 31.37 -13.64 23.30
CA ASP A 85 32.70 -14.30 23.28
C ASP A 85 32.53 -15.61 22.47
N LYS A 86 32.95 -15.57 21.21
CA LYS A 86 32.92 -16.74 20.32
C LYS A 86 33.85 -17.84 20.76
N THR A 87 35.04 -17.47 21.31
CA THR A 87 36.09 -18.41 21.69
C THR A 87 35.66 -19.29 22.86
N ASN A 88 35.06 -18.69 23.88
CA ASN A 88 34.57 -19.39 25.06
C ASN A 88 33.07 -19.77 24.96
N LYS A 89 32.40 -19.44 23.82
CA LYS A 89 30.98 -19.66 23.59
C LYS A 89 30.10 -19.14 24.73
N LYS A 90 30.26 -17.85 25.04
CA LYS A 90 29.52 -17.14 26.09
C LYS A 90 28.92 -15.85 25.58
N VAL A 91 27.83 -15.45 26.20
CA VAL A 91 27.25 -14.12 26.07
C VAL A 91 27.25 -13.41 27.40
N SER A 92 27.63 -12.12 27.40
CA SER A 92 27.50 -11.22 28.54
C SER A 92 26.14 -10.53 28.50
N VAL A 93 25.37 -10.64 29.55
CA VAL A 93 23.96 -10.21 29.62
C VAL A 93 23.78 -9.27 30.80
N LEU A 94 23.21 -8.09 30.55
CA LEU A 94 22.82 -7.14 31.60
C LEU A 94 21.31 -7.33 31.92
N ASP A 95 21.01 -7.70 33.15
CA ASP A 95 19.66 -7.62 33.71
C ASP A 95 19.35 -6.15 34.00
N LEU A 96 18.50 -5.54 33.19
CA LEU A 96 18.19 -4.09 33.27
C LEU A 96 17.39 -3.71 34.51
N LYS A 97 16.73 -4.68 35.17
CA LYS A 97 15.99 -4.42 36.42
C LYS A 97 16.87 -4.43 37.68
N ASN A 98 17.83 -5.33 37.69
CA ASN A 98 18.67 -5.55 38.87
C ASN A 98 20.10 -4.98 38.68
N GLU A 99 20.39 -4.42 37.50
CA GLU A 99 21.68 -3.88 37.08
C GLU A 99 22.86 -4.87 37.27
N LYS A 100 22.57 -6.17 37.10
CA LYS A 100 23.52 -7.25 37.23
C LYS A 100 23.95 -7.82 35.91
N THR A 101 25.24 -8.00 35.73
CA THR A 101 25.82 -8.70 34.58
C THR A 101 25.88 -10.19 34.86
N LEU A 102 25.41 -11.00 33.90
CA LEU A 102 25.43 -12.45 33.92
C LEU A 102 26.23 -12.97 32.72
N GLU A 103 26.91 -14.08 32.89
CA GLU A 103 27.50 -14.81 31.76
C GLU A 103 26.71 -16.09 31.49
N LEU A 104 26.27 -16.30 30.25
CA LEU A 104 25.57 -17.51 29.84
C LEU A 104 26.38 -18.21 28.73
N LYS A 105 26.58 -19.53 28.90
CA LYS A 105 27.24 -20.39 27.91
C LYS A 105 26.22 -20.89 26.86
N TYR A 106 26.66 -21.07 25.63
CA TYR A 106 25.87 -21.66 24.57
C TYR A 106 26.65 -22.70 23.77
N ASP A 107 25.94 -23.66 23.21
CA ASP A 107 26.39 -24.53 22.11
C ASP A 107 25.98 -23.93 20.74
N TYR A 108 24.78 -23.38 20.69
CA TYR A 108 24.25 -22.63 19.54
C TYR A 108 23.72 -21.27 19.97
N LEU A 109 24.01 -20.25 19.15
CA LEU A 109 23.53 -18.88 19.34
C LEU A 109 22.70 -18.45 18.13
N ILE A 110 21.51 -17.89 18.35
CA ILE A 110 20.65 -17.34 17.29
C ILE A 110 20.51 -15.84 17.51
N LEU A 111 20.98 -15.04 16.55
CA LEU A 111 20.82 -13.60 16.52
C LEU A 111 19.53 -13.22 15.79
N SER A 112 18.58 -12.62 16.49
CA SER A 112 17.33 -12.09 15.95
C SER A 112 17.05 -10.67 16.46
N PRO A 113 18.05 -9.74 16.41
CA PRO A 113 17.92 -8.42 17.02
C PRO A 113 16.98 -7.49 16.22
N GLY A 114 16.71 -7.82 14.96
CA GLY A 114 15.85 -7.05 14.06
C GLY A 114 16.53 -5.81 13.49
N ALA A 115 15.78 -4.72 13.35
CA ALA A 115 16.27 -3.45 12.84
C ALA A 115 15.83 -2.29 13.74
N THR A 116 16.54 -1.18 13.70
CA THR A 116 16.30 0.03 14.51
C THR A 116 15.84 1.17 13.58
N PRO A 117 14.87 2.00 13.96
CA PRO A 117 14.51 3.20 13.21
C PRO A 117 15.72 4.11 12.99
N ILE A 118 15.80 4.69 11.80
CA ILE A 118 16.83 5.68 11.48
C ILE A 118 16.42 7.01 12.10
N VAL A 119 17.29 7.57 12.93
CA VAL A 119 17.14 8.90 13.54
C VAL A 119 18.42 9.68 13.22
N PRO A 120 18.42 10.52 12.17
CA PRO A 120 19.56 11.38 11.86
C PRO A 120 19.72 12.47 12.92
N PRO A 121 20.91 13.02 13.11
CA PRO A 121 21.16 14.12 14.04
C PRO A 121 20.72 15.45 13.41
N PHE A 122 19.42 15.61 13.22
CA PHE A 122 18.86 16.87 12.72
C PHE A 122 19.07 18.00 13.74
N GLU A 123 19.36 19.20 13.25
CA GLU A 123 19.37 20.39 14.08
C GLU A 123 17.99 20.62 14.73
N GLY A 124 17.97 20.84 16.04
CA GLY A 124 16.74 21.09 16.83
C GLY A 124 15.88 19.85 17.12
N ILE A 125 16.36 18.63 16.84
CA ILE A 125 15.55 17.39 17.04
C ILE A 125 15.18 17.20 18.52
N ASP A 126 16.03 17.56 19.45
CA ASP A 126 15.81 17.41 20.90
C ASP A 126 14.85 18.48 21.48
N GLU A 127 14.53 19.52 20.70
CA GLU A 127 13.65 20.62 21.11
C GLU A 127 12.17 20.39 20.77
N VAL A 128 11.88 19.32 20.02
CA VAL A 128 10.54 19.05 19.45
C VAL A 128 10.07 17.62 19.78
N PRO A 129 8.75 17.37 19.86
CA PRO A 129 8.21 16.05 20.18
C PRO A 129 8.32 15.09 18.99
N VAL A 130 9.48 14.44 18.85
CA VAL A 130 9.76 13.46 17.80
C VAL A 130 9.57 12.05 18.32
N PHE A 131 8.91 11.20 17.53
CA PHE A 131 8.62 9.81 17.84
C PHE A 131 9.04 8.89 16.69
N THR A 132 9.46 7.69 17.07
CA THR A 132 9.61 6.53 16.17
C THR A 132 8.70 5.41 16.66
N ILE A 133 8.45 4.39 15.82
CA ILE A 133 7.60 3.26 16.19
C ILE A 133 8.38 1.96 15.98
N ARG A 134 8.70 1.29 17.10
CA ARG A 134 9.44 0.04 17.09
C ARG A 134 8.77 -1.03 17.96
N ASN A 135 8.21 -0.65 19.09
CA ASN A 135 7.73 -1.55 20.13
C ASN A 135 6.46 -1.00 20.82
N ILE A 136 5.89 -1.76 21.76
CA ILE A 136 4.69 -1.36 22.52
C ILE A 136 4.94 -0.10 23.38
N PRO A 137 6.06 0.05 24.11
CA PRO A 137 6.38 1.29 24.83
C PRO A 137 6.33 2.54 23.94
N ASP A 138 6.91 2.49 22.71
CA ASP A 138 6.84 3.62 21.78
C ASP A 138 5.41 4.00 21.44
N SER A 139 4.57 3.00 21.18
CA SER A 139 3.15 3.23 20.88
C SER A 139 2.40 3.84 22.07
N ASN A 140 2.72 3.40 23.29
CA ASN A 140 2.13 3.95 24.51
C ASN A 140 2.56 5.40 24.71
N ASN A 141 3.82 5.74 24.46
CA ASN A 141 4.33 7.12 24.54
C ASN A 141 3.62 8.02 23.53
N ILE A 142 3.45 7.56 22.29
CA ILE A 142 2.71 8.29 21.25
C ILE A 142 1.25 8.50 21.68
N MET A 143 0.58 7.46 22.14
CA MET A 143 -0.81 7.55 22.58
C MET A 143 -0.98 8.52 23.75
N GLN A 144 -0.10 8.42 24.75
CA GLN A 144 -0.09 9.32 25.90
C GLN A 144 0.14 10.77 25.48
N HIS A 145 1.07 11.01 24.54
CA HIS A 145 1.32 12.34 24.00
C HIS A 145 0.08 12.92 23.30
N ILE A 146 -0.58 12.13 22.46
CA ILE A 146 -1.82 12.53 21.76
C ILE A 146 -2.92 12.90 22.76
N GLU A 147 -3.10 12.12 23.82
CA GLU A 147 -4.18 12.30 24.77
C GLU A 147 -3.94 13.47 25.73
N ASN A 148 -2.72 13.59 26.26
CA ASN A 148 -2.38 14.63 27.24
C ASN A 148 -2.30 16.03 26.60
N ASN A 149 -1.83 16.14 25.35
CA ASN A 149 -1.56 17.43 24.71
C ASN A 149 -2.63 17.83 23.69
N LYS A 150 -3.71 17.06 23.54
CA LYS A 150 -4.82 17.34 22.59
C LYS A 150 -4.31 17.67 21.19
N ILE A 151 -3.44 16.80 20.65
CA ILE A 151 -2.76 16.96 19.37
C ILE A 151 -3.77 17.18 18.24
N LYS A 152 -3.55 18.21 17.44
CA LYS A 152 -4.37 18.57 16.26
C LYS A 152 -3.64 18.34 14.94
N HIS A 153 -2.32 18.55 14.94
CA HIS A 153 -1.47 18.48 13.74
C HIS A 153 -0.30 17.54 13.98
N ALA A 154 -0.08 16.63 13.08
CA ALA A 154 1.07 15.73 13.07
C ALA A 154 1.79 15.83 11.73
N THR A 155 3.12 15.93 11.76
CA THR A 155 3.97 15.81 10.57
C THR A 155 4.65 14.45 10.59
N ILE A 156 4.49 13.70 9.51
CA ILE A 156 5.15 12.42 9.29
C ILE A 156 6.29 12.63 8.29
N ILE A 157 7.49 12.27 8.67
CA ILE A 157 8.66 12.36 7.82
C ILE A 157 8.95 10.97 7.26
N GLY A 158 8.75 10.83 5.93
CA GLY A 158 8.87 9.59 5.18
C GLY A 158 7.53 8.96 4.82
N GLY A 159 7.35 8.71 3.53
CA GLY A 159 6.14 8.14 2.91
C GLY A 159 6.20 6.62 2.67
N GLY A 160 6.98 5.87 3.48
CA GLY A 160 7.02 4.41 3.43
C GLY A 160 5.85 3.73 4.14
N PHE A 161 5.91 2.39 4.30
CA PHE A 161 4.86 1.58 4.95
C PHE A 161 4.41 2.16 6.31
N ILE A 162 5.36 2.41 7.20
CA ILE A 162 5.09 2.92 8.55
C ILE A 162 4.45 4.31 8.48
N GLY A 163 4.96 5.18 7.60
CA GLY A 163 4.45 6.54 7.43
C GLY A 163 2.99 6.54 6.97
N LEU A 164 2.63 5.72 5.99
CA LEU A 164 1.27 5.61 5.49
C LEU A 164 0.30 5.00 6.51
N GLU A 165 0.70 3.92 7.19
CA GLU A 165 -0.10 3.34 8.27
C GLU A 165 -0.33 4.33 9.41
N MET A 166 0.69 5.12 9.77
CA MET A 166 0.54 6.16 10.78
C MET A 166 -0.36 7.31 10.30
N ALA A 167 -0.25 7.73 9.05
CA ALA A 167 -1.12 8.75 8.49
C ALA A 167 -2.60 8.36 8.59
N GLU A 168 -2.96 7.15 8.14
CA GLU A 168 -4.33 6.64 8.26
C GLU A 168 -4.79 6.60 9.72
N ASN A 169 -3.94 6.07 10.62
CA ASN A 169 -4.34 5.84 12.00
C ASN A 169 -4.41 7.14 12.84
N LEU A 170 -3.59 8.14 12.53
CA LEU A 170 -3.71 9.49 13.13
C LEU A 170 -4.93 10.24 12.58
N ARG A 171 -5.22 10.13 11.28
CA ARG A 171 -6.46 10.68 10.70
C ARG A 171 -7.71 10.11 11.37
N LYS A 172 -7.77 8.80 11.63
CA LYS A 172 -8.85 8.15 12.40
C LYS A 172 -8.99 8.67 13.83
N ARG A 173 -7.93 9.26 14.40
CA ARG A 173 -7.95 9.96 15.69
C ARG A 173 -8.39 11.43 15.58
N GLY A 174 -8.72 11.91 14.37
CA GLY A 174 -9.08 13.30 14.11
C GLY A 174 -7.89 14.27 14.04
N VAL A 175 -6.66 13.74 13.95
CA VAL A 175 -5.45 14.55 13.79
C VAL A 175 -5.28 14.92 12.32
N LYS A 176 -5.01 16.20 12.03
CA LYS A 176 -4.59 16.65 10.69
C LYS A 176 -3.17 16.17 10.42
N VAL A 177 -2.94 15.56 9.27
CA VAL A 177 -1.65 14.94 8.95
C VAL A 177 -1.05 15.55 7.69
N LYS A 178 0.26 15.89 7.76
CA LYS A 178 1.10 16.20 6.60
C LYS A 178 2.21 15.16 6.51
N ILE A 179 2.43 14.59 5.32
CA ILE A 179 3.60 13.75 5.02
C ILE A 179 4.62 14.62 4.27
N VAL A 180 5.87 14.62 4.75
CA VAL A 180 7.01 15.21 4.07
C VAL A 180 7.93 14.07 3.60
N GLU A 181 8.16 14.03 2.29
CA GLU A 181 8.95 12.98 1.64
C GLU A 181 10.04 13.62 0.76
N MET A 182 11.25 13.11 0.87
CA MET A 182 12.39 13.60 0.08
C MET A 182 12.33 13.18 -1.39
N LEU A 183 11.59 12.14 -1.70
CA LEU A 183 11.42 11.62 -3.05
C LEU A 183 10.17 12.21 -3.71
N ASP A 184 10.06 12.03 -5.02
CA ASP A 184 8.93 12.48 -5.83
C ASP A 184 7.65 11.65 -5.66
N GLN A 185 7.69 10.68 -4.73
CA GLN A 185 6.55 9.79 -4.45
C GLN A 185 6.63 9.16 -3.07
N VAL A 186 5.47 8.82 -2.52
CA VAL A 186 5.38 7.86 -1.40
C VAL A 186 5.59 6.43 -1.92
N MET A 187 5.83 5.47 -1.02
CA MET A 187 6.09 4.06 -1.34
C MET A 187 7.17 3.89 -2.42
N PRO A 188 8.43 4.25 -2.14
CA PRO A 188 9.52 4.24 -3.14
C PRO A 188 9.81 2.87 -3.75
N ALA A 189 9.30 1.79 -3.16
CA ALA A 189 9.39 0.42 -3.70
C ALA A 189 8.45 0.18 -4.90
N LEU A 190 7.45 1.04 -5.11
CA LEU A 190 6.52 0.97 -6.24
C LEU A 190 7.00 1.84 -7.40
N ASP A 191 6.49 1.55 -8.59
CA ASP A 191 6.68 2.42 -9.74
C ASP A 191 5.72 3.63 -9.66
N LYS A 192 6.12 4.75 -10.28
CA LYS A 192 5.50 6.08 -10.12
C LYS A 192 4.00 6.07 -10.39
N GLU A 193 3.58 5.46 -11.49
CA GLU A 193 2.17 5.42 -11.90
C GLU A 193 1.28 4.64 -10.93
N ILE A 194 1.83 3.70 -10.17
CA ILE A 194 1.10 2.99 -9.11
C ILE A 194 1.07 3.82 -7.83
N ALA A 195 2.17 4.51 -7.49
CA ALA A 195 2.22 5.41 -6.34
C ALA A 195 1.24 6.58 -6.45
N GLN A 196 0.94 7.05 -7.66
CA GLN A 196 -0.02 8.13 -7.89
C GLN A 196 -1.45 7.81 -7.39
N PHE A 197 -1.88 6.54 -7.48
CA PHE A 197 -3.16 6.14 -6.87
C PHE A 197 -3.15 6.30 -5.35
N ILE A 198 -1.99 6.10 -4.72
CA ILE A 198 -1.83 6.30 -3.27
C ILE A 198 -1.86 7.80 -2.95
N HIS A 199 -1.18 8.64 -3.75
CA HIS A 199 -1.24 10.09 -3.58
C HIS A 199 -2.68 10.59 -3.61
N GLN A 200 -3.46 10.15 -4.60
CA GLN A 200 -4.86 10.49 -4.73
C GLN A 200 -5.67 10.08 -3.48
N GLU A 201 -5.49 8.85 -3.01
CA GLU A 201 -6.19 8.35 -1.82
C GLU A 201 -5.83 9.13 -0.55
N LEU A 202 -4.55 9.46 -0.36
CA LEU A 202 -4.09 10.26 0.76
C LEU A 202 -4.74 11.66 0.76
N LEU A 203 -4.74 12.31 -0.39
CA LEU A 203 -5.36 13.63 -0.57
C LEU A 203 -6.88 13.56 -0.33
N LEU A 204 -7.58 12.57 -0.88
CA LEU A 204 -9.01 12.32 -0.66
C LEU A 204 -9.35 12.19 0.83
N ASN A 205 -8.44 11.65 1.62
CA ASN A 205 -8.62 11.49 3.06
C ASN A 205 -8.03 12.65 3.88
N GLY A 206 -7.72 13.77 3.24
CA GLY A 206 -7.24 15.01 3.90
C GLY A 206 -5.85 14.90 4.49
N VAL A 207 -5.00 14.06 3.91
CA VAL A 207 -3.56 14.02 4.20
C VAL A 207 -2.84 14.93 3.22
N CYS A 208 -2.15 15.96 3.73
CA CYS A 208 -1.33 16.84 2.89
C CYS A 208 -0.03 16.12 2.51
N LEU A 209 0.38 16.23 1.25
CA LEU A 209 1.65 15.70 0.75
C LEU A 209 2.61 16.85 0.40
N GLN A 210 3.85 16.75 0.86
CA GLN A 210 4.97 17.59 0.46
C GLN A 210 6.08 16.66 0.00
N LEU A 211 6.23 16.54 -1.31
CA LEU A 211 7.15 15.63 -1.98
C LEU A 211 8.38 16.40 -2.48
N GLU A 212 9.47 15.71 -2.81
CA GLU A 212 10.75 16.25 -3.29
C GLU A 212 11.37 17.29 -2.33
N ASP A 213 10.97 17.26 -1.04
CA ASP A 213 11.36 18.25 -0.06
C ASP A 213 11.91 17.62 1.24
N PRO A 214 13.21 17.27 1.27
CA PRO A 214 13.83 16.68 2.44
C PRO A 214 13.84 17.65 3.62
N VAL A 215 13.57 17.10 4.82
CA VAL A 215 13.66 17.87 6.07
C VAL A 215 15.12 18.18 6.39
N GLU A 216 15.41 19.43 6.76
CA GLU A 216 16.74 19.90 7.15
C GLU A 216 16.88 20.13 8.66
N SER A 217 15.87 20.70 9.32
CA SER A 217 15.92 20.99 10.75
C SER A 217 14.53 21.01 11.41
N PHE A 218 14.55 21.12 12.72
CA PHE A 218 13.38 21.35 13.57
C PHE A 218 13.57 22.62 14.38
N ASN A 219 12.48 23.32 14.67
CA ASN A 219 12.52 24.53 15.48
C ASN A 219 11.40 24.55 16.50
N ALA A 220 11.68 25.06 17.71
CA ALA A 220 10.69 25.46 18.68
C ALA A 220 10.66 26.97 18.82
N ASP A 221 9.47 27.57 18.90
CA ASP A 221 9.36 29.00 19.15
C ASP A 221 9.20 29.29 20.66
N ASN A 222 9.44 30.54 21.05
CA ASN A 222 9.31 30.98 22.45
C ASN A 222 7.87 30.93 23.00
N LYS A 223 6.88 30.59 22.14
CA LYS A 223 5.45 30.47 22.50
C LYS A 223 5.00 29.01 22.59
N GLY A 224 5.95 28.06 22.49
CA GLY A 224 5.68 26.62 22.55
C GLY A 224 5.16 26.02 21.24
N GLY A 225 5.34 26.70 20.11
CA GLY A 225 5.05 26.14 18.78
C GLY A 225 6.24 25.32 18.25
N PHE A 226 5.96 24.19 17.63
CA PHE A 226 6.96 23.34 16.99
C PHE A 226 6.83 23.41 15.48
N TYR A 227 7.97 23.36 14.79
CA TYR A 227 8.05 23.48 13.34
C TYR A 227 9.01 22.46 12.74
N VAL A 228 8.60 21.86 11.64
CA VAL A 228 9.47 21.13 10.72
C VAL A 228 9.92 22.09 9.64
N VAL A 229 11.20 22.12 9.33
CA VAL A 229 11.79 22.99 8.29
C VAL A 229 12.35 22.11 7.18
N PRO A 230 11.62 21.97 6.05
CA PRO A 230 12.13 21.32 4.85
C PRO A 230 13.11 22.22 4.12
N ARG A 231 13.79 21.68 3.11
CA ARG A 231 14.74 22.41 2.23
C ARG A 231 14.11 23.62 1.52
N SER A 232 12.84 23.56 1.17
CA SER A 232 12.11 24.70 0.60
C SER A 232 12.08 25.93 1.49
N GLY A 233 12.33 25.76 2.81
CA GLY A 233 12.31 26.81 3.82
C GLY A 233 10.91 27.13 4.37
N GLU A 234 9.85 26.52 3.85
CA GLU A 234 8.49 26.67 4.38
C GLU A 234 8.36 25.97 5.75
N LYS A 235 8.14 26.75 6.82
CA LYS A 235 8.01 26.22 8.17
C LYS A 235 6.64 25.54 8.36
N ILE A 236 6.66 24.23 8.60
CA ILE A 236 5.45 23.44 8.83
C ILE A 236 5.17 23.41 10.33
N LYS A 237 4.11 24.09 10.77
CA LYS A 237 3.67 24.05 12.15
C LYS A 237 3.09 22.66 12.48
N THR A 238 3.50 22.09 13.62
CA THR A 238 3.08 20.76 14.05
C THR A 238 3.00 20.65 15.57
N ASP A 239 2.23 19.69 16.07
CA ASP A 239 2.14 19.40 17.50
C ASP A 239 2.93 18.14 17.85
N MET A 240 3.23 17.28 16.86
CA MET A 240 4.05 16.08 16.99
C MET A 240 4.68 15.68 15.66
N ILE A 241 5.78 14.97 15.72
CA ILE A 241 6.54 14.49 14.55
C ILE A 241 6.72 12.99 14.64
N ILE A 242 6.43 12.27 13.56
CA ILE A 242 6.72 10.84 13.42
C ILE A 242 7.84 10.68 12.40
N LEU A 243 8.98 10.12 12.83
CA LEU A 243 10.07 9.74 11.94
C LEU A 243 9.83 8.33 11.39
N ALA A 244 9.58 8.23 10.09
CA ALA A 244 9.31 7.00 9.36
C ALA A 244 10.21 6.85 8.12
N ILE A 245 11.46 7.33 8.19
CA ILE A 245 12.43 7.41 7.08
C ILE A 245 13.19 6.11 6.82
N GLY A 246 12.78 5.02 7.43
CA GLY A 246 13.34 3.70 7.26
C GLY A 246 14.00 3.14 8.52
N VAL A 247 14.60 1.97 8.34
CA VAL A 247 15.24 1.21 9.42
C VAL A 247 16.64 0.76 9.00
N ARG A 248 17.53 0.58 9.98
CA ARG A 248 18.86 -0.02 9.78
C ARG A 248 18.95 -1.34 10.54
N PRO A 249 19.67 -2.34 10.00
CA PRO A 249 19.87 -3.62 10.68
C PRO A 249 20.59 -3.40 12.04
N GLU A 250 20.10 -4.09 13.06
CA GLU A 250 20.75 -4.09 14.39
C GLU A 250 21.90 -5.10 14.35
N ASN A 251 23.12 -4.60 14.13
CA ASN A 251 24.30 -5.44 13.86
C ASN A 251 25.44 -5.28 14.86
N HIS A 252 25.26 -4.44 15.88
CA HIS A 252 26.32 -4.10 16.84
C HIS A 252 26.97 -5.34 17.47
N LEU A 253 26.17 -6.24 18.04
CA LEU A 253 26.69 -7.48 18.64
C LEU A 253 27.45 -8.37 17.64
N ALA A 254 26.95 -8.48 16.43
CA ALA A 254 27.60 -9.28 15.39
C ALA A 254 28.93 -8.67 14.95
N LYS A 255 28.97 -7.34 14.80
CA LYS A 255 30.16 -6.58 14.43
C LYS A 255 31.26 -6.69 15.52
N GLU A 256 30.88 -6.48 16.76
CA GLU A 256 31.82 -6.59 17.90
C GLU A 256 32.34 -8.01 18.11
N ALA A 257 31.51 -9.02 17.85
CA ALA A 257 31.93 -10.41 17.83
C ALA A 257 32.79 -10.77 16.61
N GLY A 258 33.05 -9.85 15.68
CA GLY A 258 33.86 -10.10 14.47
C GLY A 258 33.15 -11.08 13.51
N LEU A 259 31.83 -11.05 13.41
CA LEU A 259 31.07 -11.74 12.37
C LEU A 259 31.07 -10.91 11.06
N GLU A 260 30.95 -11.57 9.93
CA GLU A 260 30.93 -10.91 8.63
C GLU A 260 29.66 -10.06 8.45
N ILE A 261 29.88 -8.78 8.05
CA ILE A 261 28.82 -7.79 7.82
C ILE A 261 28.91 -7.33 6.36
N GLY A 262 27.77 -7.32 5.69
CA GLY A 262 27.64 -6.84 4.32
C GLY A 262 27.71 -5.31 4.19
N PRO A 263 27.85 -4.79 2.95
CA PRO A 263 28.08 -3.36 2.72
C PRO A 263 26.93 -2.45 3.19
N LYS A 264 25.70 -2.97 3.31
CA LYS A 264 24.53 -2.26 3.84
C LYS A 264 24.32 -2.49 5.35
N GLY A 265 25.30 -3.04 6.07
CA GLY A 265 25.23 -3.29 7.49
C GLY A 265 24.51 -4.57 7.92
N HIS A 266 24.03 -5.38 7.00
CA HIS A 266 23.35 -6.63 7.34
C HIS A 266 24.36 -7.74 7.68
N ILE A 267 24.02 -8.61 8.62
CA ILE A 267 24.79 -9.80 8.97
C ILE A 267 24.75 -10.77 7.79
N ILE A 268 25.92 -11.21 7.31
CA ILE A 268 26.02 -12.19 6.24
C ILE A 268 25.69 -13.58 6.77
N VAL A 269 24.82 -14.29 6.09
CA VAL A 269 24.46 -15.67 6.39
C VAL A 269 24.41 -16.54 5.14
N ASP A 270 24.62 -17.84 5.31
CA ASP A 270 24.42 -18.83 4.27
C ASP A 270 22.94 -19.19 4.06
N GLU A 271 22.64 -20.14 3.16
CA GLU A 271 21.27 -20.60 2.92
C GLU A 271 20.65 -21.35 4.13
N GLN A 272 21.46 -21.78 5.09
CA GLN A 272 21.06 -22.41 6.35
C GLN A 272 21.01 -21.43 7.51
N MET A 273 21.15 -20.13 7.23
CA MET A 273 21.17 -19.03 8.20
C MET A 273 22.38 -19.04 9.15
N ARG A 274 23.47 -19.75 8.82
CA ARG A 274 24.72 -19.68 9.57
C ARG A 274 25.47 -18.41 9.23
N THR A 275 26.06 -17.80 10.22
CA THR A 275 27.02 -16.69 10.06
C THR A 275 28.40 -17.21 9.66
N SER A 276 29.41 -16.35 9.68
CA SER A 276 30.83 -16.75 9.54
C SER A 276 31.32 -17.66 10.65
N ASP A 277 30.56 -17.79 11.76
CA ASP A 277 30.82 -18.77 12.83
C ASP A 277 29.78 -19.90 12.74
N PRO A 278 30.18 -21.18 12.66
CA PRO A 278 29.26 -22.30 12.44
C PRO A 278 28.31 -22.56 13.61
N SER A 279 28.59 -22.06 14.82
CA SER A 279 27.72 -22.16 15.99
C SER A 279 26.77 -20.97 16.17
N ILE A 280 26.93 -19.93 15.33
CA ILE A 280 26.14 -18.70 15.41
C ILE A 280 25.27 -18.55 14.14
N PHE A 281 23.98 -18.42 14.35
CA PHE A 281 23.00 -18.18 13.32
C PHE A 281 22.42 -16.77 13.41
N ALA A 282 21.90 -16.24 12.31
CA ALA A 282 21.17 -14.97 12.36
C ALA A 282 19.92 -15.02 11.47
N VAL A 283 18.84 -14.31 11.89
CA VAL A 283 17.55 -14.29 11.22
C VAL A 283 16.86 -12.94 11.34
N GLY A 284 15.88 -12.68 10.48
CA GLY A 284 15.02 -11.50 10.50
C GLY A 284 15.66 -10.28 9.83
N ASP A 285 15.25 -9.09 10.24
CA ASP A 285 15.58 -7.84 9.56
C ASP A 285 17.06 -7.47 9.61
N ALA A 286 17.82 -8.12 10.50
CA ALA A 286 19.27 -7.88 10.66
C ALA A 286 20.12 -8.55 9.59
N ILE A 287 19.62 -9.50 8.81
CA ILE A 287 20.43 -10.33 7.93
C ILE A 287 20.38 -9.91 6.46
N GLN A 288 21.47 -10.22 5.75
CA GLN A 288 21.54 -10.20 4.29
C GLN A 288 20.99 -11.50 3.72
N VAL A 289 20.11 -11.40 2.75
CA VAL A 289 19.56 -12.54 2.02
C VAL A 289 19.71 -12.35 0.51
N LYS A 290 19.45 -13.39 -0.27
CA LYS A 290 19.44 -13.28 -1.74
C LYS A 290 18.05 -12.92 -2.24
N ASN A 291 17.98 -11.97 -3.17
CA ASN A 291 16.77 -11.76 -3.99
C ASN A 291 16.50 -13.03 -4.81
N TYR A 292 15.27 -13.49 -4.87
CA TYR A 292 14.93 -14.75 -5.55
C TYR A 292 15.11 -14.67 -7.07
N ILE A 293 14.94 -13.49 -7.68
CA ILE A 293 15.03 -13.28 -9.13
C ILE A 293 16.46 -12.99 -9.55
N THR A 294 17.06 -11.92 -9.01
CA THR A 294 18.39 -11.44 -9.41
C THR A 294 19.53 -12.23 -8.80
N LYS A 295 19.27 -13.03 -7.76
CA LYS A 295 20.29 -13.71 -6.93
C LYS A 295 21.26 -12.74 -6.22
N GLN A 296 21.08 -11.45 -6.35
CA GLN A 296 21.89 -10.44 -5.69
C GLN A 296 21.54 -10.35 -4.20
N SER A 297 22.47 -9.83 -3.41
CA SER A 297 22.32 -9.63 -1.98
C SER A 297 21.37 -8.46 -1.68
N THR A 298 20.44 -8.67 -0.76
CA THR A 298 19.46 -7.67 -0.32
C THR A 298 19.12 -7.83 1.15
N GLY A 299 18.52 -6.81 1.76
CA GLY A 299 17.88 -6.86 3.06
C GLY A 299 16.38 -6.59 2.89
N VAL A 300 15.52 -7.40 3.51
CA VAL A 300 14.05 -7.26 3.40
C VAL A 300 13.43 -7.39 4.79
N PRO A 301 13.11 -6.27 5.46
CA PRO A 301 12.57 -6.25 6.82
C PRO A 301 11.06 -6.59 6.80
N LEU A 302 10.74 -7.87 6.62
CA LEU A 302 9.36 -8.39 6.58
C LEU A 302 9.20 -9.59 7.53
N ALA A 303 8.07 -9.63 8.23
CA ALA A 303 7.75 -10.68 9.20
C ALA A 303 7.65 -12.09 8.58
N GLY A 304 7.12 -12.19 7.35
CA GLY A 304 7.02 -13.47 6.62
C GLY A 304 8.37 -14.16 6.42
N PRO A 305 9.37 -13.50 5.81
CA PRO A 305 10.74 -13.98 5.72
C PRO A 305 11.35 -14.31 7.09
N ALA A 306 11.24 -13.43 8.09
CA ALA A 306 11.80 -13.65 9.43
C ALA A 306 11.28 -14.94 10.08
N ASN A 307 9.97 -15.21 10.00
CA ASN A 307 9.37 -16.45 10.52
C ASN A 307 9.88 -17.71 9.79
N LYS A 308 10.03 -17.63 8.46
CA LYS A 308 10.57 -18.76 7.65
C LYS A 308 12.04 -19.03 8.01
N GLN A 309 12.84 -17.98 8.18
CA GLN A 309 14.25 -18.09 8.58
C GLN A 309 14.39 -18.69 9.97
N GLY A 310 13.60 -18.25 10.96
CA GLY A 310 13.56 -18.84 12.28
C GLY A 310 13.22 -20.34 12.26
N ARG A 311 12.28 -20.74 11.40
CA ARG A 311 11.96 -22.15 11.18
C ARG A 311 13.14 -22.94 10.61
N ILE A 312 13.86 -22.35 9.63
CA ILE A 312 15.02 -22.99 8.98
C ILE A 312 16.14 -23.20 9.99
N VAL A 313 16.48 -22.20 10.79
CA VAL A 313 17.51 -22.33 11.84
C VAL A 313 17.18 -23.46 12.79
N ALA A 314 15.94 -23.53 13.25
CA ALA A 314 15.50 -24.62 14.14
C ALA A 314 15.61 -26.00 13.47
N ASP A 315 15.24 -26.13 12.22
CA ASP A 315 15.40 -27.36 11.45
C ASP A 315 16.88 -27.76 11.30
N VAL A 316 17.77 -26.76 11.02
CA VAL A 316 19.22 -27.01 10.85
C VAL A 316 19.88 -27.44 12.15
N ILE A 317 19.59 -26.77 13.27
CA ILE A 317 20.11 -27.16 14.61
C ILE A 317 19.63 -28.56 14.99
N ALA A 318 18.41 -28.92 14.56
CA ALA A 318 17.87 -30.27 14.76
C ALA A 318 18.38 -31.31 13.74
N GLY A 319 19.42 -31.02 12.95
CA GLY A 319 20.06 -31.91 12.00
C GLY A 319 19.37 -32.08 10.65
N ARG A 320 18.40 -31.21 10.30
CA ARG A 320 17.69 -31.25 9.00
C ARG A 320 18.40 -30.41 7.96
N ASN A 321 18.37 -30.81 6.69
CA ASN A 321 18.92 -30.03 5.59
C ASN A 321 17.89 -29.03 5.02
N SER A 322 17.48 -28.05 5.83
CA SER A 322 16.57 -26.98 5.41
C SER A 322 17.38 -25.77 4.87
N LYS A 323 16.87 -25.15 3.79
CA LYS A 323 17.53 -24.02 3.13
C LYS A 323 16.57 -22.91 2.79
N TYR A 324 17.02 -21.67 2.95
CA TYR A 324 16.32 -20.47 2.52
C TYR A 324 16.63 -20.13 1.07
N LYS A 325 15.65 -20.24 0.19
CA LYS A 325 15.83 -20.08 -1.25
C LYS A 325 15.80 -18.61 -1.73
N GLY A 326 15.87 -17.66 -0.81
CA GLY A 326 15.78 -16.24 -1.12
C GLY A 326 14.38 -15.66 -0.99
N VAL A 327 14.29 -14.34 -1.15
CA VAL A 327 13.09 -13.52 -0.93
C VAL A 327 12.55 -12.95 -2.23
N LEU A 328 11.23 -12.97 -2.42
CA LEU A 328 10.51 -12.28 -3.50
C LEU A 328 10.06 -10.86 -3.11
N GLY A 329 10.05 -10.52 -1.83
CA GLY A 329 9.64 -9.21 -1.34
C GLY A 329 8.13 -8.97 -1.41
N ALA A 330 7.31 -10.04 -1.36
CA ALA A 330 5.85 -9.87 -1.35
C ALA A 330 5.40 -9.04 -0.15
N SER A 331 4.68 -7.96 -0.41
CA SER A 331 4.26 -6.98 0.58
C SER A 331 2.85 -6.44 0.29
N VAL A 332 2.18 -5.99 1.33
CA VAL A 332 0.87 -5.36 1.24
C VAL A 332 0.75 -4.26 2.30
N VAL A 333 0.07 -3.19 1.96
CA VAL A 333 -0.30 -2.12 2.88
C VAL A 333 -1.74 -1.68 2.60
N LYS A 334 -2.44 -1.36 3.67
CA LYS A 334 -3.74 -0.68 3.61
C LYS A 334 -3.50 0.83 3.71
N VAL A 335 -4.08 1.59 2.80
CA VAL A 335 -4.06 3.05 2.79
C VAL A 335 -5.51 3.53 2.66
N PHE A 336 -6.15 3.84 3.76
CA PHE A 336 -7.58 4.14 3.88
C PHE A 336 -8.46 3.05 3.24
N ASP A 337 -9.07 3.30 2.09
CA ASP A 337 -9.91 2.32 1.41
C ASP A 337 -9.15 1.51 0.36
N LEU A 338 -7.92 1.91 0.02
CA LEU A 338 -7.08 1.15 -0.90
C LEU A 338 -6.29 0.04 -0.20
N THR A 339 -6.17 -1.07 -0.91
CA THR A 339 -5.16 -2.11 -0.70
C THR A 339 -4.09 -1.96 -1.78
N VAL A 340 -2.84 -1.86 -1.36
CA VAL A 340 -1.68 -1.77 -2.24
C VAL A 340 -0.77 -2.94 -1.98
N ALA A 341 -0.49 -3.73 -3.01
CA ALA A 341 0.33 -4.93 -2.87
C ALA A 341 1.35 -5.05 -4.01
N SER A 342 2.51 -5.64 -3.70
CA SER A 342 3.57 -5.85 -4.69
C SER A 342 4.36 -7.12 -4.42
N VAL A 343 5.03 -7.63 -5.47
CA VAL A 343 5.95 -8.76 -5.39
C VAL A 343 6.99 -8.67 -6.52
N GLY A 344 8.19 -9.12 -6.25
CA GLY A 344 9.29 -9.17 -7.22
C GLY A 344 9.96 -7.82 -7.40
N LEU A 345 10.37 -7.51 -8.61
CA LEU A 345 11.14 -6.33 -8.97
C LEU A 345 10.25 -5.21 -9.52
N SER A 346 10.55 -3.97 -9.14
CA SER A 346 10.05 -2.76 -9.79
C SER A 346 10.87 -2.45 -11.06
N GLU A 347 10.34 -1.57 -11.93
CA GLU A 347 11.12 -1.09 -13.08
C GLU A 347 12.40 -0.35 -12.65
N LYS A 348 12.33 0.34 -11.52
CA LYS A 348 13.49 1.04 -10.93
C LYS A 348 14.64 0.09 -10.61
N GLU A 349 14.32 -1.10 -10.08
CA GLU A 349 15.30 -2.15 -9.81
C GLU A 349 15.75 -2.86 -11.07
N LEU A 350 14.86 -3.12 -12.02
CA LEU A 350 15.16 -3.77 -13.30
C LEU A 350 16.10 -2.92 -14.19
N LYS A 351 15.97 -1.60 -14.15
CA LYS A 351 16.90 -0.66 -14.83
C LYS A 351 18.35 -0.76 -14.33
N GLN A 352 18.57 -1.39 -13.18
CA GLN A 352 19.90 -1.66 -12.64
C GLN A 352 20.42 -3.07 -13.02
N THR A 353 19.72 -3.78 -13.89
CA THR A 353 20.05 -5.11 -14.38
C THR A 353 20.13 -5.13 -15.91
N ASP A 354 20.72 -6.18 -16.48
CA ASP A 354 20.76 -6.41 -17.94
C ASP A 354 19.55 -7.19 -18.44
N MET A 355 18.47 -7.33 -17.64
CA MET A 355 17.28 -8.09 -18.03
C MET A 355 16.43 -7.29 -19.01
N GLU A 356 16.19 -7.84 -20.19
CA GLU A 356 15.18 -7.30 -21.10
C GLU A 356 13.78 -7.62 -20.58
N TYR A 357 12.98 -6.60 -20.36
CA TYR A 357 11.63 -6.77 -19.81
C TYR A 357 10.59 -5.97 -20.58
N GLU A 358 9.34 -6.37 -20.38
CA GLU A 358 8.17 -5.63 -20.81
C GLU A 358 7.17 -5.58 -19.63
N LYS A 359 6.20 -4.68 -19.73
CA LYS A 359 5.17 -4.47 -18.73
C LYS A 359 3.81 -4.24 -19.34
N VAL A 360 2.80 -4.69 -18.68
CA VAL A 360 1.40 -4.47 -19.07
C VAL A 360 0.56 -4.07 -17.86
N TYR A 361 -0.57 -3.42 -18.15
CA TYR A 361 -1.53 -3.00 -17.12
C TYR A 361 -2.93 -3.42 -17.49
N VAL A 362 -3.69 -3.86 -16.49
CA VAL A 362 -5.12 -4.17 -16.62
C VAL A 362 -5.90 -3.54 -15.47
N HIS A 363 -7.20 -3.27 -15.71
CA HIS A 363 -8.09 -2.65 -14.72
C HIS A 363 -9.40 -3.45 -14.56
N PRO A 364 -9.34 -4.77 -14.31
CA PRO A 364 -10.55 -5.55 -14.03
C PRO A 364 -11.14 -5.22 -12.67
N ASN A 365 -12.41 -5.59 -12.47
CA ASN A 365 -12.99 -5.54 -11.14
C ASN A 365 -12.48 -6.68 -10.25
N ASN A 366 -12.54 -6.48 -8.95
CA ASN A 366 -12.16 -7.47 -7.93
C ASN A 366 -13.07 -8.71 -7.92
N HIS A 367 -14.32 -8.58 -8.42
CA HIS A 367 -15.28 -9.66 -8.63
C HIS A 367 -16.22 -9.31 -9.79
N ALA A 368 -17.21 -10.16 -10.06
CA ALA A 368 -18.13 -9.98 -11.19
C ALA A 368 -18.85 -8.64 -11.13
N GLY A 369 -18.75 -7.83 -12.20
CA GLY A 369 -19.27 -6.45 -12.23
C GLY A 369 -20.79 -6.35 -12.13
N TYR A 370 -21.51 -7.46 -12.34
CA TYR A 370 -22.97 -7.53 -12.14
C TYR A 370 -23.36 -7.86 -10.69
N TYR A 371 -22.38 -8.19 -9.83
CA TYR A 371 -22.60 -8.40 -8.40
C TYR A 371 -22.29 -7.10 -7.64
N PRO A 372 -23.15 -6.70 -6.67
CA PRO A 372 -22.99 -5.42 -5.97
C PRO A 372 -21.64 -5.28 -5.25
N GLY A 373 -21.08 -4.08 -5.27
CA GLY A 373 -19.83 -3.75 -4.59
C GLY A 373 -18.56 -4.10 -5.37
N ALA A 374 -18.67 -4.29 -6.68
CA ALA A 374 -17.52 -4.52 -7.54
C ALA A 374 -16.66 -3.24 -7.66
N GLU A 375 -15.38 -3.36 -7.36
CA GLU A 375 -14.39 -2.28 -7.37
C GLU A 375 -13.24 -2.61 -8.33
N PRO A 376 -12.70 -1.63 -9.06
CA PRO A 376 -11.59 -1.87 -9.98
C PRO A 376 -10.29 -2.15 -9.24
N ILE A 377 -9.49 -3.06 -9.79
CA ILE A 377 -8.10 -3.30 -9.41
C ILE A 377 -7.21 -2.86 -10.58
N THR A 378 -6.28 -1.95 -10.33
CA THR A 378 -5.19 -1.68 -11.27
C THR A 378 -4.06 -2.65 -10.99
N LEU A 379 -3.73 -3.51 -11.95
CA LEU A 379 -2.69 -4.53 -11.85
C LEU A 379 -1.65 -4.32 -12.94
N LYS A 380 -0.40 -4.11 -12.53
CA LYS A 380 0.80 -4.07 -13.35
C LYS A 380 1.50 -5.41 -13.27
N LEU A 381 1.91 -5.98 -14.40
CA LEU A 381 2.76 -7.15 -14.50
C LEU A 381 4.03 -6.79 -15.28
N ILE A 382 5.18 -7.20 -14.77
CA ILE A 382 6.49 -7.04 -15.43
C ILE A 382 7.04 -8.44 -15.70
N PHE A 383 7.47 -8.67 -16.93
CA PHE A 383 7.96 -9.98 -17.39
C PHE A 383 9.15 -9.85 -18.31
N GLU A 384 9.98 -10.88 -18.33
CA GLU A 384 11.19 -10.98 -19.15
C GLU A 384 10.85 -11.28 -20.62
N LYS A 385 11.57 -10.69 -21.54
CA LYS A 385 11.50 -11.04 -22.96
C LYS A 385 12.70 -11.90 -23.37
N PRO A 386 12.50 -12.88 -24.26
CA PRO A 386 11.22 -13.35 -24.82
C PRO A 386 10.55 -14.44 -23.97
N SER A 387 11.15 -14.83 -22.84
CA SER A 387 10.77 -16.01 -22.04
C SER A 387 9.37 -15.93 -21.44
N GLY A 388 8.87 -14.73 -21.17
CA GLY A 388 7.64 -14.50 -20.45
C GLY A 388 7.74 -14.76 -18.93
N ARG A 389 8.93 -15.06 -18.40
CA ARG A 389 9.14 -15.26 -16.96
C ARG A 389 8.69 -14.04 -16.16
N ILE A 390 7.91 -14.23 -15.13
CA ILE A 390 7.40 -13.15 -14.30
C ILE A 390 8.53 -12.58 -13.43
N LEU A 391 8.76 -11.26 -13.54
CA LEU A 391 9.78 -10.54 -12.82
C LEU A 391 9.22 -9.72 -11.66
N GLY A 392 7.99 -9.24 -11.78
CA GLY A 392 7.35 -8.45 -10.74
C GLY A 392 5.90 -8.16 -11.03
N ALA A 393 5.16 -7.79 -9.99
CA ALA A 393 3.79 -7.32 -10.10
C ALA A 393 3.49 -6.31 -9.00
N GLN A 394 2.64 -5.32 -9.34
CA GLN A 394 2.16 -4.30 -8.42
C GLN A 394 0.66 -4.12 -8.65
N ALA A 395 -0.11 -4.04 -7.57
CA ALA A 395 -1.55 -3.89 -7.65
C ALA A 395 -2.05 -2.87 -6.65
N VAL A 396 -3.05 -2.09 -7.07
CA VAL A 396 -3.76 -1.13 -6.23
C VAL A 396 -5.25 -1.20 -6.52
N GLY A 397 -6.06 -1.20 -5.48
CA GLY A 397 -7.52 -1.29 -5.60
C GLY A 397 -8.17 -1.58 -4.26
N GLY A 398 -9.43 -1.96 -4.29
CA GLY A 398 -10.19 -2.34 -3.11
C GLY A 398 -9.89 -3.76 -2.61
N SER A 399 -10.90 -4.39 -2.08
CA SER A 399 -10.84 -5.75 -1.52
C SER A 399 -10.35 -6.79 -2.51
N GLY A 400 -9.47 -7.70 -2.08
CA GLY A 400 -8.96 -8.83 -2.87
C GLY A 400 -7.80 -8.49 -3.80
N THR A 401 -7.26 -7.27 -3.74
CA THR A 401 -6.05 -6.86 -4.48
C THR A 401 -4.85 -7.70 -4.07
N GLU A 402 -4.65 -7.91 -2.77
CA GLU A 402 -3.57 -8.71 -2.19
C GLU A 402 -3.61 -10.18 -2.63
N LYS A 403 -4.82 -10.73 -2.79
CA LYS A 403 -5.03 -12.11 -3.25
C LYS A 403 -4.40 -12.32 -4.64
N ARG A 404 -4.50 -11.35 -5.54
CA ARG A 404 -3.93 -11.43 -6.90
C ARG A 404 -2.42 -11.44 -6.86
N ILE A 405 -1.84 -10.62 -6.00
CA ILE A 405 -0.38 -10.60 -5.79
C ILE A 405 0.10 -11.92 -5.14
N ASP A 406 -0.65 -12.52 -4.22
CA ASP A 406 -0.31 -13.83 -3.64
C ASP A 406 -0.30 -14.95 -4.69
N VAL A 407 -1.25 -14.95 -5.61
CA VAL A 407 -1.27 -15.92 -6.73
C VAL A 407 -0.05 -15.73 -7.64
N ILE A 408 0.24 -14.48 -8.04
CA ILE A 408 1.41 -14.16 -8.87
C ILE A 408 2.71 -14.50 -8.13
N SER A 409 2.81 -14.19 -6.83
CA SER A 409 3.95 -14.56 -5.98
C SER A 409 4.16 -16.07 -5.94
N THR A 410 3.08 -16.83 -5.91
CA THR A 410 3.12 -18.30 -5.96
C THR A 410 3.64 -18.78 -7.31
N ALA A 411 3.12 -18.25 -8.42
CA ALA A 411 3.63 -18.57 -9.76
C ALA A 411 5.12 -18.23 -9.89
N MET A 412 5.55 -17.05 -9.46
CA MET A 412 6.96 -16.65 -9.46
C MET A 412 7.86 -17.59 -8.65
N LYS A 413 7.36 -18.12 -7.51
CA LYS A 413 8.11 -19.08 -6.68
C LYS A 413 8.40 -20.38 -7.40
N PHE A 414 7.58 -20.74 -8.37
CA PHE A 414 7.75 -21.92 -9.23
C PHE A 414 8.30 -21.58 -10.62
N ASN A 415 8.87 -20.38 -10.79
CA ASN A 415 9.40 -19.85 -12.05
C ASN A 415 8.34 -19.76 -13.16
N GLY A 416 7.10 -19.46 -12.78
CA GLY A 416 5.98 -19.29 -13.69
C GLY A 416 6.19 -18.16 -14.70
N THR A 417 5.54 -18.28 -15.82
CA THR A 417 5.53 -17.36 -16.94
C THR A 417 4.17 -16.68 -17.10
N VAL A 418 4.08 -15.71 -17.99
CA VAL A 418 2.80 -15.08 -18.37
C VAL A 418 1.82 -16.10 -18.97
N PHE A 419 2.32 -17.17 -19.60
CA PHE A 419 1.51 -18.24 -20.17
C PHE A 419 0.88 -19.11 -19.08
N ASP A 420 1.62 -19.34 -17.98
CA ASP A 420 1.06 -20.04 -16.82
C ASP A 420 -0.06 -19.20 -16.16
N LEU A 421 0.06 -17.86 -16.11
CA LEU A 421 -1.02 -17.01 -15.60
C LEU A 421 -2.25 -17.00 -16.51
N GLU A 422 -2.06 -17.19 -17.82
CA GLU A 422 -3.14 -17.35 -18.79
C GLU A 422 -3.99 -18.61 -18.49
N GLU A 423 -3.33 -19.71 -18.12
CA GLU A 423 -3.93 -21.03 -17.93
C GLU A 423 -4.35 -21.35 -16.50
N ILE A 424 -3.80 -20.65 -15.48
CA ILE A 424 -4.04 -20.97 -14.09
C ILE A 424 -5.54 -20.97 -13.76
N GLU A 425 -6.02 -22.05 -13.17
CA GLU A 425 -7.41 -22.19 -12.74
C GLU A 425 -7.61 -21.59 -11.36
N LEU A 426 -8.47 -20.57 -11.26
CA LEU A 426 -8.80 -19.89 -10.04
C LEU A 426 -10.25 -20.13 -9.65
N THR A 427 -10.50 -20.24 -8.33
CA THR A 427 -11.86 -20.40 -7.83
C THR A 427 -12.73 -19.21 -8.15
N TYR A 428 -13.93 -19.46 -8.69
CA TYR A 428 -14.89 -18.45 -9.09
C TYR A 428 -16.27 -18.67 -8.49
N ALA A 429 -16.81 -17.58 -7.95
CA ALA A 429 -18.25 -17.32 -7.82
C ALA A 429 -18.42 -15.79 -7.81
N PRO A 430 -19.59 -15.24 -8.22
CA PRO A 430 -19.79 -13.80 -8.39
C PRO A 430 -19.32 -12.90 -7.22
N PRO A 431 -19.50 -13.28 -5.94
CA PRO A 431 -19.05 -12.45 -4.81
C PRO A 431 -17.53 -12.47 -4.58
N TYR A 432 -16.76 -13.37 -5.20
CA TYR A 432 -15.35 -13.60 -4.87
C TYR A 432 -14.38 -13.32 -6.01
N GLY A 433 -14.86 -13.28 -7.23
CA GLY A 433 -14.01 -13.09 -8.41
C GLY A 433 -14.82 -12.94 -9.69
N SER A 434 -14.13 -13.01 -10.81
CA SER A 434 -14.70 -13.11 -12.16
C SER A 434 -14.25 -14.41 -12.80
N ALA A 435 -15.04 -14.94 -13.76
CA ALA A 435 -14.65 -16.13 -14.51
C ALA A 435 -13.32 -15.97 -15.26
N LYS A 436 -12.99 -14.71 -15.64
CA LYS A 436 -11.66 -14.29 -16.06
C LYS A 436 -11.13 -13.39 -14.95
N ASP A 437 -10.40 -13.98 -14.00
CA ASP A 437 -9.82 -13.20 -12.88
C ASP A 437 -8.77 -12.20 -13.38
N ALA A 438 -8.46 -11.20 -12.55
CA ALA A 438 -7.43 -10.22 -12.85
C ALA A 438 -6.07 -10.86 -13.21
N VAL A 439 -5.74 -11.99 -12.57
CA VAL A 439 -4.52 -12.76 -12.85
C VAL A 439 -4.55 -13.34 -14.24
N ASN A 440 -5.66 -13.96 -14.65
CA ASN A 440 -5.80 -14.48 -16.03
C ASN A 440 -5.80 -13.34 -17.05
N MET A 441 -6.50 -12.24 -16.75
CA MET A 441 -6.57 -11.07 -17.65
C MET A 441 -5.19 -10.48 -17.91
N VAL A 442 -4.35 -10.32 -16.90
CA VAL A 442 -3.00 -9.80 -17.09
C VAL A 442 -2.10 -10.81 -17.83
N GLY A 443 -2.31 -12.11 -17.61
CA GLY A 443 -1.69 -13.20 -18.38
C GLY A 443 -2.05 -13.12 -19.86
N PHE A 444 -3.33 -13.01 -20.21
CA PHE A 444 -3.80 -12.87 -21.60
C PHE A 444 -3.18 -11.64 -22.29
N VAL A 445 -3.16 -10.49 -21.62
CA VAL A 445 -2.59 -9.26 -22.17
C VAL A 445 -1.09 -9.41 -22.42
N ALA A 446 -0.34 -9.95 -21.46
CA ALA A 446 1.10 -10.16 -21.59
C ALA A 446 1.44 -11.21 -22.65
N SER A 447 0.69 -12.30 -22.74
CA SER A 447 0.85 -13.32 -23.77
C SER A 447 0.60 -12.77 -25.19
N ASN A 448 -0.44 -11.93 -25.36
CA ASN A 448 -0.73 -11.26 -26.63
C ASN A 448 0.42 -10.34 -27.06
N VAL A 449 1.07 -9.66 -26.10
CA VAL A 449 2.25 -8.83 -26.39
C VAL A 449 3.42 -9.70 -26.88
N LEU A 450 3.73 -10.79 -26.19
CA LEU A 450 4.84 -11.68 -26.56
C LEU A 450 4.60 -12.41 -27.89
N ARG A 451 3.35 -12.79 -28.18
CA ARG A 451 2.96 -13.41 -29.48
C ARG A 451 2.94 -12.41 -30.65
N GLY A 452 3.07 -11.10 -30.36
CA GLY A 452 2.96 -10.03 -31.37
C GLY A 452 1.53 -9.72 -31.80
N ASP A 453 0.53 -10.26 -31.09
CA ASP A 453 -0.88 -10.00 -31.37
C ASP A 453 -1.34 -8.59 -30.93
N MET A 454 -0.63 -7.98 -29.99
CA MET A 454 -0.93 -6.66 -29.48
C MET A 454 0.37 -5.88 -29.21
N PRO A 455 0.98 -5.26 -30.22
CA PRO A 455 2.03 -4.27 -29.98
C PRO A 455 1.51 -3.15 -29.09
N ILE A 456 2.33 -2.74 -28.11
CA ILE A 456 1.93 -1.73 -27.11
C ILE A 456 2.83 -0.50 -27.14
N TRP A 457 2.32 0.58 -26.55
CA TRP A 457 3.06 1.75 -26.17
C TRP A 457 2.68 2.16 -24.75
N HIS A 458 3.52 2.99 -24.10
CA HIS A 458 3.37 3.34 -22.70
C HIS A 458 3.03 4.80 -22.49
N TRP A 459 2.44 5.14 -21.37
CA TRP A 459 2.04 6.49 -21.01
C TRP A 459 3.18 7.54 -21.09
N HIS A 460 4.43 7.13 -20.92
CA HIS A 460 5.61 7.99 -21.02
C HIS A 460 6.18 8.11 -22.45
N ASP A 461 5.59 7.45 -23.45
CA ASP A 461 6.06 7.48 -24.84
C ASP A 461 5.38 8.57 -25.69
N VAL A 462 4.46 9.35 -25.13
CA VAL A 462 3.67 10.34 -25.88
C VAL A 462 4.53 11.27 -26.71
N ASP A 463 5.64 11.79 -26.16
CA ASP A 463 6.53 12.71 -26.86
C ASP A 463 7.24 12.05 -28.05
N LYS A 464 7.41 10.73 -28.01
CA LYS A 464 8.03 9.96 -29.11
C LYS A 464 7.09 9.79 -30.31
N ILE A 465 5.76 9.82 -30.08
CA ILE A 465 4.76 9.63 -31.14
C ILE A 465 4.91 10.64 -32.26
N LYS A 466 5.16 11.91 -31.94
CA LYS A 466 5.38 12.99 -32.92
C LYS A 466 6.61 12.73 -33.79
N GLY A 467 7.69 12.20 -33.22
CA GLY A 467 8.94 11.87 -33.93
C GLY A 467 8.86 10.58 -34.75
N ASP A 468 7.90 9.69 -34.48
CA ASP A 468 7.72 8.36 -35.10
C ASP A 468 6.73 8.40 -36.29
N ASN A 469 6.46 9.53 -36.89
CA ASN A 469 5.39 9.71 -37.90
C ASN A 469 4.04 9.16 -37.37
N GLY A 470 3.75 9.36 -36.09
CA GLY A 470 2.63 8.77 -35.40
C GLY A 470 1.30 9.48 -35.68
N TYR A 471 0.23 8.71 -35.67
CA TYR A 471 -1.14 9.18 -35.73
C TYR A 471 -1.92 8.61 -34.54
N LEU A 472 -2.35 9.48 -33.64
CA LEU A 472 -2.98 9.09 -32.39
C LEU A 472 -4.50 9.09 -32.53
N ILE A 473 -5.15 7.96 -32.22
CA ILE A 473 -6.58 7.78 -32.29
C ILE A 473 -7.13 7.43 -30.89
N ASP A 474 -8.08 8.22 -30.42
CA ASP A 474 -8.90 7.89 -29.25
C ASP A 474 -10.17 7.18 -29.71
N VAL A 475 -10.30 5.90 -29.36
CA VAL A 475 -11.45 5.09 -29.78
C VAL A 475 -12.61 5.13 -28.78
N ARG A 476 -12.55 6.01 -27.78
CA ARG A 476 -13.65 6.23 -26.83
C ARG A 476 -14.84 6.94 -27.49
N THR A 477 -15.94 7.02 -26.76
CA THR A 477 -17.09 7.79 -27.21
C THR A 477 -16.74 9.29 -27.34
N PRO A 478 -17.45 10.05 -28.21
CA PRO A 478 -17.24 11.50 -28.30
C PRO A 478 -17.40 12.23 -26.95
N GLY A 479 -18.28 11.76 -26.09
CA GLY A 479 -18.46 12.35 -24.75
C GLY A 479 -17.25 12.13 -23.85
N GLU A 480 -16.65 10.94 -23.84
CA GLU A 480 -15.41 10.66 -23.09
C GLU A 480 -14.24 11.49 -23.66
N PHE A 481 -14.15 11.62 -24.98
CA PHE A 481 -13.13 12.42 -25.65
C PHE A 481 -13.21 13.90 -25.27
N GLN A 482 -14.42 14.48 -25.23
CA GLN A 482 -14.65 15.88 -24.85
C GLN A 482 -14.31 16.18 -23.40
N VAL A 483 -14.46 15.22 -22.51
CA VAL A 483 -14.09 15.38 -21.08
C VAL A 483 -12.57 15.47 -20.91
N GLY A 484 -11.80 14.83 -21.81
CA GLY A 484 -10.35 14.90 -21.83
C GLY A 484 -9.75 13.76 -22.65
N THR A 485 -8.64 14.04 -23.31
CA THR A 485 -7.88 13.07 -24.11
C THR A 485 -6.40 13.42 -24.09
N ILE A 486 -5.59 12.64 -24.80
CA ILE A 486 -4.18 12.98 -25.04
C ILE A 486 -4.11 14.01 -26.19
N GLU A 487 -3.36 15.08 -25.98
CA GLU A 487 -3.21 16.16 -26.97
C GLU A 487 -2.78 15.63 -28.35
N GLY A 488 -3.48 16.07 -29.38
CA GLY A 488 -3.27 15.65 -30.76
C GLY A 488 -3.99 14.35 -31.15
N ALA A 489 -4.77 13.75 -30.27
CA ALA A 489 -5.59 12.60 -30.61
C ALA A 489 -6.81 12.97 -31.46
N VAL A 490 -7.14 12.13 -32.43
CA VAL A 490 -8.35 12.20 -33.25
C VAL A 490 -9.38 11.20 -32.71
N ASN A 491 -10.64 11.59 -32.58
CA ASN A 491 -11.67 10.68 -32.09
C ASN A 491 -12.30 9.87 -33.22
N ILE A 492 -12.08 8.57 -33.20
CA ILE A 492 -12.76 7.59 -34.07
C ILE A 492 -13.28 6.47 -33.18
N ASN A 493 -14.55 6.55 -32.78
CA ASN A 493 -15.16 5.59 -31.86
C ASN A 493 -15.01 4.14 -32.37
N ASP A 494 -14.72 3.18 -31.46
CA ASP A 494 -14.47 1.78 -31.80
C ASP A 494 -15.65 1.12 -32.54
N LEU A 495 -16.89 1.50 -32.26
CA LEU A 495 -18.09 0.99 -32.95
C LEU A 495 -18.24 1.52 -34.37
N GLU A 496 -17.66 2.69 -34.68
CA GLU A 496 -17.69 3.33 -35.99
C GLU A 496 -16.46 3.03 -36.83
N LEU A 497 -15.37 2.57 -36.22
CA LEU A 497 -14.05 2.41 -36.87
C LEU A 497 -14.14 1.65 -38.22
N ARG A 498 -14.94 0.58 -38.29
CA ARG A 498 -15.08 -0.20 -39.52
C ARG A 498 -15.69 0.58 -40.69
N LYS A 499 -16.47 1.61 -40.41
CA LYS A 499 -17.11 2.49 -41.41
C LYS A 499 -16.23 3.69 -41.77
N ARG A 500 -15.25 4.02 -40.91
CA ARG A 500 -14.40 5.20 -41.02
C ARG A 500 -12.91 4.83 -41.26
N LEU A 501 -12.65 3.64 -41.85
CA LEU A 501 -11.29 3.17 -42.14
C LEU A 501 -10.54 4.07 -43.12
N ASP A 502 -11.25 4.77 -44.01
CA ASP A 502 -10.73 5.73 -44.97
C ASP A 502 -10.15 7.00 -44.30
N GLU A 503 -10.58 7.31 -43.07
CA GLU A 503 -10.02 8.40 -42.27
C GLU A 503 -8.68 8.03 -41.61
N VAL A 504 -8.31 6.75 -41.57
CA VAL A 504 -7.07 6.28 -40.95
C VAL A 504 -5.93 6.26 -41.96
N PRO A 505 -4.86 7.06 -41.79
CA PRO A 505 -3.76 7.15 -42.74
C PRO A 505 -2.95 5.84 -42.77
N LYS A 506 -2.69 5.30 -43.96
CA LYS A 506 -1.93 4.02 -44.13
C LYS A 506 -0.42 4.20 -44.07
N ASP A 507 0.05 5.40 -44.30
CA ASP A 507 1.46 5.77 -44.31
C ASP A 507 2.01 6.18 -42.95
N LYS A 508 1.18 6.08 -41.88
CA LYS A 508 1.55 6.44 -40.53
C LYS A 508 1.54 5.27 -39.58
N ASN A 509 2.32 5.38 -38.51
CA ASN A 509 2.24 4.51 -37.36
C ASN A 509 1.02 4.87 -36.51
N ILE A 510 0.08 3.96 -36.29
CA ILE A 510 -1.16 4.21 -35.59
C ILE A 510 -0.99 3.90 -34.11
N TYR A 511 -1.27 4.89 -33.29
CA TYR A 511 -1.27 4.78 -31.82
C TYR A 511 -2.71 4.87 -31.32
N LEU A 512 -3.17 3.83 -30.66
CA LEU A 512 -4.53 3.75 -30.16
C LEU A 512 -4.59 3.96 -28.65
N LEU A 513 -5.63 4.64 -28.19
CA LEU A 513 -5.98 4.71 -26.78
C LEU A 513 -7.50 4.52 -26.59
N CYS A 514 -7.85 3.98 -25.44
CA CYS A 514 -9.18 4.06 -24.87
C CYS A 514 -9.07 4.19 -23.35
N GLU A 515 -10.14 4.06 -22.59
CA GLU A 515 -10.11 4.28 -21.15
C GLU A 515 -9.16 3.34 -20.39
N VAL A 516 -9.20 2.01 -20.69
CA VAL A 516 -8.46 0.97 -19.96
C VAL A 516 -7.64 0.02 -20.85
N GLY A 517 -7.54 0.30 -22.17
CA GLY A 517 -6.79 -0.50 -23.14
C GLY A 517 -7.61 -1.55 -23.90
N PHE A 518 -8.81 -1.94 -23.46
CA PHE A 518 -9.58 -3.03 -24.06
C PHE A 518 -10.22 -2.67 -25.41
N ARG A 519 -10.96 -1.56 -25.51
CA ARG A 519 -11.54 -1.10 -26.80
C ARG A 519 -10.47 -0.81 -27.83
N ALA A 520 -9.37 -0.22 -27.40
CA ALA A 520 -8.22 0.04 -28.26
C ALA A 520 -7.54 -1.28 -28.73
N TYR A 521 -7.52 -2.33 -27.91
CA TYR A 521 -7.09 -3.66 -28.35
C TYR A 521 -8.00 -4.21 -29.46
N LEU A 522 -9.31 -4.14 -29.31
CA LEU A 522 -10.25 -4.58 -30.36
C LEU A 522 -10.04 -3.79 -31.66
N ALA A 523 -9.89 -2.48 -31.56
CA ALA A 523 -9.57 -1.62 -32.69
C ALA A 523 -8.21 -1.96 -33.33
N SER A 524 -7.19 -2.24 -32.53
CA SER A 524 -5.86 -2.64 -33.04
C SER A 524 -5.93 -3.92 -33.86
N ARG A 525 -6.72 -4.92 -33.44
CA ARG A 525 -6.89 -6.18 -34.20
C ARG A 525 -7.57 -5.95 -35.55
N ILE A 526 -8.55 -5.02 -35.60
CA ILE A 526 -9.19 -4.64 -36.87
C ILE A 526 -8.17 -4.02 -37.83
N LEU A 527 -7.45 -3.02 -37.36
CA LEU A 527 -6.49 -2.25 -38.16
C LEU A 527 -5.30 -3.13 -38.60
N THR A 528 -4.72 -3.92 -37.68
CA THR A 528 -3.59 -4.84 -38.02
C THR A 528 -3.97 -5.82 -39.15
N GLN A 529 -5.19 -6.39 -39.09
CA GLN A 529 -5.69 -7.30 -40.15
C GLN A 529 -5.97 -6.57 -41.49
N LYS A 530 -6.02 -5.24 -41.49
CA LYS A 530 -6.11 -4.38 -42.68
C LYS A 530 -4.76 -3.83 -43.12
N GLY A 531 -3.66 -4.30 -42.51
CA GLY A 531 -2.29 -3.96 -42.91
C GLY A 531 -1.74 -2.65 -42.32
N TYR A 532 -2.39 -2.09 -41.27
CA TYR A 532 -1.85 -0.93 -40.57
C TYR A 532 -0.81 -1.35 -39.52
N ASN A 533 0.20 -0.51 -39.31
CA ASN A 533 1.12 -0.64 -38.17
C ASN A 533 0.50 0.03 -36.93
N VAL A 534 0.15 -0.77 -35.95
CA VAL A 534 -0.70 -0.32 -34.82
C VAL A 534 -0.10 -0.68 -33.47
N LYS A 535 -0.15 0.25 -32.52
CA LYS A 535 0.21 0.03 -31.13
C LYS A 535 -0.93 0.48 -30.19
N ASN A 536 -1.16 -0.28 -29.12
CA ASN A 536 -2.20 -0.01 -28.12
C ASN A 536 -1.60 0.58 -26.85
N LEU A 537 -2.18 1.65 -26.27
CA LEU A 537 -1.79 2.21 -24.97
C LEU A 537 -2.12 1.19 -23.86
N THR A 538 -1.09 0.57 -23.31
CA THR A 538 -1.30 -0.32 -22.16
C THR A 538 -1.72 0.46 -20.91
N GLY A 539 -2.78 0.00 -20.24
CA GLY A 539 -3.40 0.71 -19.12
C GLY A 539 -4.34 1.87 -19.51
N GLY A 540 -4.34 2.27 -20.80
CA GLY A 540 -5.27 3.24 -21.36
C GLY A 540 -5.13 4.66 -20.81
N TYR A 541 -6.12 5.50 -21.12
CA TYR A 541 -6.17 6.91 -20.72
C TYR A 541 -6.23 7.09 -19.19
N LYS A 542 -6.92 6.18 -18.49
CA LYS A 542 -6.97 6.17 -17.02
C LYS A 542 -5.58 6.18 -16.40
N LEU A 543 -4.72 5.24 -16.82
CA LEU A 543 -3.35 5.17 -16.32
C LEU A 543 -2.53 6.38 -16.74
N PHE A 544 -2.66 6.81 -18.01
CA PHE A 544 -1.98 8.00 -18.54
C PHE A 544 -2.29 9.25 -17.69
N LYS A 545 -3.58 9.53 -17.48
CA LYS A 545 -4.04 10.67 -16.69
C LYS A 545 -3.47 10.61 -15.27
N THR A 546 -3.61 9.47 -14.59
CA THR A 546 -3.10 9.30 -13.23
C THR A 546 -1.58 9.45 -13.16
N ALA A 547 -0.84 8.85 -14.08
CA ALA A 547 0.63 8.90 -14.08
C ALA A 547 1.22 10.29 -14.37
N LYS A 548 0.50 11.11 -15.13
CA LYS A 548 0.92 12.48 -15.51
C LYS A 548 0.43 13.55 -14.55
N ALA A 549 -0.55 13.26 -13.70
CA ALA A 549 -1.10 14.23 -12.76
C ALA A 549 -0.03 14.73 -11.77
N THR A 550 0.02 16.03 -11.56
CA THR A 550 0.82 16.64 -10.49
C THR A 550 0.10 16.49 -9.14
N THR A 551 0.84 16.68 -8.05
CA THR A 551 0.23 16.63 -6.70
C THR A 551 -0.81 17.73 -6.53
N GLU A 552 -0.59 18.91 -7.12
CA GLU A 552 -1.51 20.04 -7.10
C GLU A 552 -2.79 19.75 -7.91
N GLU A 553 -2.65 19.14 -9.09
CA GLU A 553 -3.79 18.72 -9.91
C GLU A 553 -4.61 17.64 -9.18
N LEU A 554 -3.95 16.65 -8.58
CA LEU A 554 -4.63 15.64 -7.77
C LEU A 554 -5.34 16.27 -6.56
N ALA A 555 -4.72 17.22 -5.88
CA ALA A 555 -5.34 17.93 -4.77
C ALA A 555 -6.55 18.74 -5.22
N ALA A 556 -6.46 19.41 -6.36
CA ALA A 556 -7.56 20.16 -6.95
C ALA A 556 -8.71 19.25 -7.40
N GLU A 557 -8.41 18.07 -7.99
CA GLU A 557 -9.39 17.06 -8.37
C GLU A 557 -10.07 16.44 -7.15
N CYS A 558 -9.31 16.22 -6.08
CA CYS A 558 -9.81 15.56 -4.87
C CYS A 558 -10.72 16.47 -4.03
N GLY A 559 -10.61 17.79 -4.15
CA GLY A 559 -11.45 18.76 -3.40
C GLY A 559 -11.44 18.48 -1.89
N THR A 560 -10.29 18.22 -1.30
CA THR A 560 -10.16 17.23 -0.22
C THR A 560 -10.10 17.78 1.19
N SER A 561 -10.10 19.07 1.40
CA SER A 561 -10.44 19.54 2.74
C SER A 561 -11.84 20.11 2.74
N GLN A 562 -12.56 19.91 3.83
CA GLN A 562 -13.83 20.57 4.04
C GLN A 562 -13.66 22.09 3.87
N GLU A 563 -12.50 22.63 4.21
CA GLU A 563 -12.08 24.02 4.00
C GLU A 563 -11.91 24.38 2.52
N ILE A 564 -11.27 23.51 1.70
CA ILE A 564 -11.12 23.73 0.25
C ILE A 564 -12.47 23.65 -0.46
N ILE A 565 -13.32 22.69 -0.06
CA ILE A 565 -14.69 22.59 -0.61
C ILE A 565 -15.51 23.80 -0.19
N GLU A 566 -15.39 24.27 1.04
CA GLU A 566 -16.06 25.47 1.55
C GLU A 566 -15.60 26.71 0.78
N GLU A 567 -14.31 26.90 0.64
CA GLU A 567 -13.73 28.01 -0.15
C GLU A 567 -14.09 27.92 -1.64
N PHE A 568 -14.06 26.70 -2.22
CA PHE A 568 -14.49 26.45 -3.60
C PHE A 568 -15.97 26.76 -3.79
N VAL A 569 -16.84 26.28 -2.89
CA VAL A 569 -18.29 26.55 -2.94
C VAL A 569 -18.56 28.04 -2.79
N GLU A 570 -17.87 28.74 -1.86
CA GLU A 570 -18.01 30.18 -1.70
C GLU A 570 -17.56 30.97 -2.94
N LYS A 571 -16.41 30.65 -3.51
CA LYS A 571 -15.87 31.29 -4.73
C LYS A 571 -16.71 31.03 -5.99
N LYS A 572 -17.34 29.85 -6.08
CA LYS A 572 -18.11 29.41 -7.24
C LYS A 572 -19.62 29.53 -7.04
N ARG A 573 -20.05 30.05 -5.89
CA ARG A 573 -21.45 30.24 -5.53
C ARG A 573 -21.99 31.53 -6.15
N LYS A 574 -23.08 31.39 -6.89
CA LYS A 574 -23.83 32.53 -7.41
C LYS A 574 -25.24 32.48 -6.87
N ILE A 575 -25.70 33.56 -6.23
CA ILE A 575 -27.02 33.66 -5.66
C ILE A 575 -27.89 34.44 -6.63
N THR A 576 -28.95 33.79 -7.09
CA THR A 576 -30.04 34.41 -7.88
C THR A 576 -31.32 34.46 -7.04
N ASP A 577 -32.38 35.08 -7.56
CA ASP A 577 -33.65 35.20 -6.80
C ASP A 577 -34.24 33.83 -6.45
N ASN A 578 -34.15 32.84 -7.33
CA ASN A 578 -34.77 31.53 -7.17
C ASN A 578 -33.77 30.39 -6.86
N TYR A 579 -32.50 30.56 -7.20
CA TYR A 579 -31.48 29.51 -7.13
C TYR A 579 -30.22 29.96 -6.39
N ILE A 580 -29.58 29.00 -5.72
CA ILE A 580 -28.16 29.06 -5.45
C ILE A 580 -27.49 28.19 -6.51
N GLU A 581 -26.68 28.81 -7.35
CA GLU A 581 -25.91 28.11 -8.38
C GLU A 581 -24.50 27.84 -7.90
N VAL A 582 -24.00 26.63 -8.10
CA VAL A 582 -22.64 26.23 -7.77
C VAL A 582 -22.02 25.53 -8.98
N ASP A 583 -20.93 26.05 -9.47
CA ASP A 583 -20.17 25.41 -10.56
C ASP A 583 -19.07 24.51 -9.99
N ALA A 584 -19.37 23.22 -9.86
CA ALA A 584 -18.47 22.15 -9.42
C ALA A 584 -17.72 21.50 -10.61
N SER A 585 -17.70 22.16 -11.78
CA SER A 585 -16.93 21.70 -12.94
C SER A 585 -15.43 21.68 -12.61
N GLY A 586 -14.74 20.63 -13.05
CA GLY A 586 -13.33 20.40 -12.74
C GLY A 586 -13.07 19.60 -11.46
N LEU A 587 -14.09 19.36 -10.62
CA LEU A 587 -13.98 18.40 -9.54
C LEU A 587 -14.28 16.98 -10.07
N ALA A 588 -13.44 16.00 -9.67
CA ALA A 588 -13.70 14.58 -9.90
C ALA A 588 -14.52 13.98 -8.74
N CYS A 589 -15.23 12.88 -8.99
CA CYS A 589 -16.01 12.18 -7.96
C CYS A 589 -15.08 11.72 -6.80
N PRO A 590 -15.42 11.98 -5.49
CA PRO A 590 -16.68 12.47 -4.98
C PRO A 590 -16.81 14.01 -4.87
N GLY A 591 -15.84 14.79 -5.39
CA GLY A 591 -15.80 16.24 -5.24
C GLY A 591 -17.10 16.97 -5.57
N PRO A 592 -17.75 16.76 -6.74
CA PRO A 592 -19.04 17.40 -7.07
C PRO A 592 -20.16 16.99 -6.12
N LEU A 593 -20.18 15.73 -5.63
CA LEU A 593 -21.15 15.27 -4.64
C LEU A 593 -20.94 15.96 -3.29
N ASN A 594 -19.70 16.10 -2.87
CA ASN A 594 -19.35 16.81 -1.62
C ASN A 594 -19.72 18.30 -1.70
N ALA A 595 -19.48 18.94 -2.85
CA ALA A 595 -19.90 20.32 -3.09
C ALA A 595 -21.44 20.46 -3.06
N LEU A 596 -22.16 19.46 -3.60
CA LEU A 596 -23.63 19.39 -3.51
C LEU A 596 -24.11 19.27 -2.07
N ILE A 597 -23.58 18.33 -1.30
CA ILE A 597 -23.96 18.09 0.11
C ILE A 597 -23.72 19.37 0.91
N LYS A 598 -22.55 19.98 0.78
CA LYS A 598 -22.21 21.21 1.50
C LYS A 598 -23.12 22.39 1.12
N SER A 599 -23.44 22.49 -0.16
CA SER A 599 -24.36 23.53 -0.63
C SER A 599 -25.77 23.32 -0.11
N LEU A 600 -26.24 22.08 0.04
CA LEU A 600 -27.51 21.74 0.64
C LEU A 600 -27.57 22.07 2.13
N GLU A 601 -26.48 21.88 2.89
CA GLU A 601 -26.43 22.22 4.33
C GLU A 601 -26.78 23.70 4.57
N THR A 602 -26.26 24.59 3.71
CA THR A 602 -26.42 26.05 3.80
C THR A 602 -27.57 26.59 2.92
N LEU A 603 -28.33 25.71 2.26
CA LEU A 603 -29.43 26.11 1.36
C LEU A 603 -30.65 26.59 2.16
N PRO A 604 -31.15 27.84 1.97
CA PRO A 604 -32.40 28.28 2.53
C PRO A 604 -33.60 27.48 1.98
N GLU A 605 -34.60 27.21 2.82
CA GLU A 605 -35.81 26.47 2.41
C GLU A 605 -36.57 27.12 1.24
N SER A 606 -36.44 28.44 1.09
CA SER A 606 -37.08 29.23 0.03
C SER A 606 -36.39 29.13 -1.34
N LYS A 607 -35.18 28.53 -1.40
CA LYS A 607 -34.37 28.48 -2.63
C LYS A 607 -34.08 27.05 -3.08
N GLN A 608 -33.79 26.90 -4.37
CA GLN A 608 -33.35 25.66 -4.95
C GLN A 608 -31.82 25.70 -5.19
N LEU A 609 -31.18 24.56 -5.12
CA LEU A 609 -29.77 24.39 -5.51
C LEU A 609 -29.70 23.97 -6.98
N LYS A 610 -28.89 24.67 -7.77
CA LYS A 610 -28.52 24.28 -9.13
C LYS A 610 -27.01 24.07 -9.16
N ILE A 611 -26.57 22.84 -9.40
CA ILE A 611 -25.16 22.50 -9.39
C ILE A 611 -24.73 21.93 -10.74
N TYR A 612 -23.59 22.42 -11.22
CA TYR A 612 -22.97 22.02 -12.48
C TYR A 612 -21.76 21.12 -12.19
N ALA A 613 -21.59 20.05 -12.96
CA ALA A 613 -20.43 19.18 -12.87
C ALA A 613 -20.01 18.66 -14.25
N THR A 614 -18.75 18.37 -14.42
CA THR A 614 -18.19 17.73 -15.62
C THR A 614 -17.88 16.26 -15.41
N ASP A 615 -17.90 15.78 -14.16
CA ASP A 615 -17.65 14.38 -13.82
C ASP A 615 -18.76 13.44 -14.29
N PRO A 616 -18.47 12.39 -15.08
CA PRO A 616 -19.50 11.46 -15.57
C PRO A 616 -20.22 10.67 -14.49
N GLY A 617 -19.54 10.41 -13.34
CA GLY A 617 -20.10 9.70 -12.19
C GLY A 617 -21.08 10.54 -11.37
N PHE A 618 -21.07 11.86 -11.57
CA PHE A 618 -21.92 12.79 -10.81
C PHE A 618 -23.42 12.46 -10.95
N LYS A 619 -23.88 12.06 -12.13
CA LYS A 619 -25.28 11.68 -12.36
C LYS A 619 -25.73 10.58 -11.41
N ALA A 620 -25.03 9.44 -11.42
CA ALA A 620 -25.36 8.29 -10.57
C ALA A 620 -25.25 8.63 -9.07
N SER A 621 -24.25 9.44 -8.71
CA SER A 621 -24.04 9.87 -7.31
C SER A 621 -25.16 10.75 -6.79
N VAL A 622 -25.67 11.69 -7.61
CA VAL A 622 -26.78 12.57 -7.23
C VAL A 622 -28.11 11.80 -7.15
N GLU A 623 -28.37 10.90 -8.08
CA GLU A 623 -29.55 10.03 -8.06
C GLU A 623 -29.56 9.18 -6.79
N ALA A 624 -28.47 8.47 -6.48
CA ALA A 624 -28.34 7.67 -5.28
C ALA A 624 -28.44 8.50 -3.98
N TYR A 625 -27.83 9.68 -3.94
CA TYR A 625 -27.92 10.56 -2.77
C TYR A 625 -29.35 11.04 -2.52
N ALA A 626 -30.08 11.42 -3.57
CA ALA A 626 -31.47 11.87 -3.45
C ALA A 626 -32.43 10.73 -3.07
N GLU A 627 -32.18 9.50 -3.53
CA GLU A 627 -32.95 8.31 -3.13
C GLU A 627 -32.76 7.94 -1.65
N LEU A 628 -31.53 8.09 -1.14
CA LEU A 628 -31.19 7.75 0.25
C LEU A 628 -31.51 8.86 1.26
N ASN A 629 -31.79 10.08 0.80
CA ASN A 629 -31.99 11.24 1.66
C ASN A 629 -33.40 11.86 1.47
N GLU A 630 -34.37 11.42 2.28
CA GLU A 630 -35.75 11.90 2.26
C GLU A 630 -35.91 13.42 2.43
N ALA A 631 -34.90 14.09 3.01
CA ALA A 631 -34.88 15.55 3.20
C ALA A 631 -34.44 16.32 1.95
N VAL A 632 -34.15 15.64 0.85
CA VAL A 632 -33.68 16.26 -0.40
C VAL A 632 -34.49 15.74 -1.59
N LYS A 633 -35.07 16.64 -2.35
CA LYS A 633 -35.82 16.30 -3.57
C LYS A 633 -35.02 16.68 -4.81
N LEU A 634 -34.67 15.70 -5.64
CA LEU A 634 -34.10 15.94 -6.95
C LEU A 634 -35.23 16.40 -7.90
N LEU A 635 -35.13 17.62 -8.41
CA LEU A 635 -36.15 18.23 -9.28
C LEU A 635 -35.88 17.92 -10.74
N SER A 636 -34.64 18.01 -11.17
CA SER A 636 -34.23 17.68 -12.53
C SER A 636 -32.75 17.34 -12.59
N LEU A 637 -32.39 16.48 -13.54
CA LEU A 637 -30.99 16.12 -13.84
C LEU A 637 -30.88 16.06 -15.38
N GLY A 638 -29.98 16.86 -15.93
CA GLY A 638 -29.82 17.02 -17.36
C GLY A 638 -28.44 17.53 -17.76
N LYS A 639 -28.33 18.06 -18.98
CA LYS A 639 -27.10 18.73 -19.47
C LYS A 639 -27.45 20.14 -19.91
N GLU A 640 -26.64 21.11 -19.52
CA GLU A 640 -26.65 22.50 -19.99
C GLU A 640 -25.22 22.88 -20.38
N GLU A 641 -25.03 23.41 -21.58
CA GLU A 641 -23.68 23.84 -22.09
C GLU A 641 -22.57 22.79 -21.95
N GLY A 642 -22.87 21.52 -22.17
CA GLY A 642 -21.94 20.40 -22.07
C GLY A 642 -21.66 19.87 -20.64
N LYS A 643 -22.20 20.53 -19.61
CA LYS A 643 -22.07 20.12 -18.20
C LYS A 643 -23.29 19.36 -17.73
N LEU A 644 -23.10 18.42 -16.82
CA LEU A 644 -24.19 17.81 -16.06
C LEU A 644 -24.75 18.84 -15.08
N VAL A 645 -26.07 18.97 -15.03
CA VAL A 645 -26.75 19.93 -14.14
C VAL A 645 -27.80 19.22 -13.32
N ALA A 646 -27.66 19.30 -12.01
CA ALA A 646 -28.67 18.82 -11.07
C ALA A 646 -29.38 20.01 -10.40
N LYS A 647 -30.72 19.94 -10.32
CA LYS A 647 -31.54 20.88 -9.55
C LYS A 647 -32.17 20.14 -8.38
N LEU A 648 -31.96 20.66 -7.17
CA LEU A 648 -32.42 20.04 -5.93
C LEU A 648 -33.12 21.07 -5.05
N GLN A 649 -33.99 20.57 -4.18
CA GLN A 649 -34.69 21.37 -3.18
C GLN A 649 -34.64 20.63 -1.82
N LYS A 650 -34.47 21.37 -0.73
CA LYS A 650 -34.71 20.83 0.61
C LYS A 650 -36.18 20.47 0.78
N GLY A 651 -36.46 19.24 1.18
CA GLY A 651 -37.76 18.82 1.66
C GLY A 651 -38.11 19.47 3.02
N LYS A 652 -39.36 19.62 3.34
CA LYS A 652 -39.77 20.02 4.71
C LYS A 652 -39.39 18.90 5.66
N SER A 653 -38.38 19.14 6.52
CA SER A 653 -38.00 18.21 7.56
C SER A 653 -39.04 18.21 8.67
N THR A 654 -39.76 17.11 8.83
CA THR A 654 -40.29 16.76 10.16
C THR A 654 -39.10 16.22 10.96
N PRO A 655 -38.83 16.73 12.17
CA PRO A 655 -37.77 16.18 13.00
C PRO A 655 -38.20 14.78 13.46
N LYS A 656 -37.73 13.74 12.84
CA LYS A 656 -37.64 12.43 13.45
C LYS A 656 -36.31 12.42 14.22
N GLU A 657 -36.40 12.30 15.54
CA GLU A 657 -35.27 11.95 16.38
C GLU A 657 -34.52 10.76 15.75
N ILE A 658 -33.24 10.95 15.49
CA ILE A 658 -32.36 9.87 15.03
C ILE A 658 -32.18 8.96 16.23
N GLU A 659 -32.99 7.92 16.33
CA GLU A 659 -32.67 6.79 17.19
C GLU A 659 -31.30 6.23 16.75
N ALA A 660 -30.42 6.14 17.74
CA ALA A 660 -29.10 5.55 17.57
C ALA A 660 -29.22 4.14 16.92
N PRO A 661 -28.26 3.74 16.07
CA PRO A 661 -28.35 2.47 15.35
C PRO A 661 -28.57 1.32 16.34
N VAL A 662 -29.68 0.62 16.14
CA VAL A 662 -30.08 -0.57 16.90
C VAL A 662 -28.89 -1.55 16.88
N LYS A 663 -28.34 -1.83 18.05
CA LYS A 663 -27.39 -2.93 18.25
C LYS A 663 -28.04 -4.22 17.81
N LEU A 664 -27.62 -4.78 16.69
CA LEU A 664 -27.90 -6.15 16.31
C LEU A 664 -27.32 -7.08 17.40
N GLU A 665 -28.17 -7.53 18.32
CA GLU A 665 -27.84 -8.57 19.24
C GLU A 665 -27.45 -9.84 18.47
N LYS A 666 -26.25 -10.32 18.73
CA LYS A 666 -25.76 -11.62 18.26
C LYS A 666 -26.63 -12.71 18.87
N LYS A 667 -27.61 -13.20 18.14
CA LYS A 667 -28.25 -14.49 18.46
C LYS A 667 -27.19 -15.58 18.34
N THR A 668 -26.92 -16.21 19.44
CA THR A 668 -25.97 -17.30 19.61
C THR A 668 -26.37 -18.52 18.78
N ARG A 669 -25.38 -19.14 18.15
CA ARG A 669 -25.39 -20.36 17.32
C ARG A 669 -25.89 -21.64 18.02
N LYS A 670 -26.93 -21.56 18.87
CA LYS A 670 -27.40 -22.73 19.65
C LYS A 670 -28.85 -23.15 19.43
N GLN A 671 -29.57 -22.55 18.47
CA GLN A 671 -30.99 -22.88 18.22
C GLN A 671 -31.36 -23.32 16.78
N LEU A 672 -30.40 -23.81 16.00
CA LEU A 672 -30.67 -24.41 14.67
C LEU A 672 -30.06 -25.81 14.58
N ARG A 673 -30.39 -26.65 15.55
CA ARG A 673 -30.34 -28.09 15.41
C ARG A 673 -31.68 -28.63 15.91
N VAL A 674 -32.62 -28.84 15.03
CA VAL A 674 -33.66 -29.87 14.98
C VAL A 674 -34.55 -29.56 13.77
N GLN A 675 -34.37 -30.23 12.69
CA GLN A 675 -35.34 -30.97 11.90
C GLN A 675 -34.68 -31.37 10.58
N GLY A 676 -34.67 -32.68 10.40
CA GLY A 676 -33.96 -33.35 9.33
C GLY A 676 -34.61 -33.20 7.97
N ALA A 677 -33.77 -33.38 6.97
CA ALA A 677 -34.16 -33.83 5.65
C ALA A 677 -33.03 -34.72 5.08
N PRO A 678 -33.35 -35.74 4.29
CA PRO A 678 -32.48 -36.86 4.04
C PRO A 678 -31.46 -36.63 2.92
N ALA A 679 -30.46 -37.51 2.93
CA ALA A 679 -29.44 -37.62 1.92
C ALA A 679 -30.01 -37.80 0.49
N LEU A 680 -29.40 -37.06 -0.45
CA LEU A 680 -28.95 -37.53 -1.74
C LEU A 680 -27.90 -36.55 -2.27
#